data_302f06d15eb302bf70c3bb4c08719095
#
_entry.id   302f06d15eb302bf70c3bb4c08719095
#
_cell.length_a   1.000
_cell.length_b   1.000
_cell.length_c   1.000
_cell.angle_alpha   90.00
_cell.angle_beta   90.00
_cell.angle_gamma   90.00
#
_symmetry.space_group_name_H-M   'P 1'
#
loop_
_entity.id
_entity.type
_entity.pdbx_description
1 polymer ?
#
loop_
_entity_poly.entity_id
_entity_poly.type
_entity_poly.pdbx_seq_one_letter_code
_entity_poly.pdbx_strand_id
1 'polypeptide(L)'
;MAECGASGSGSSGDSLDKSITLPPDEIFRNLENAKRFAIDIGGSLTKLAYYSTVQHKVAKVRSFDHSDKDTEQDHEPPYEISVQEEVTARLHFVKFENTYIEACLDFIKDHLVNTETKVIQATGGGAYKFKDLIEEKLQLKVDKEDVMTCLIKGCNFVLKNIPQEAFVYQKGSNPEFRFQTHQPSVFPYLLVSVGSGVSIVKVETEDRFEWIGGSSIGGGTFWGLGALLTKTKSFDELLHLASRGQHANVDMLVQDIYGGAHQTLGLSGNLIASSFGKSATADTEFSKEDMAKSLLHMISNDIGQLACLYAKLHCLDRVYFGGFFIRGHPVTMRTITYSINFFSKGEVQALFLRHEGYLGAIGAFLKGAEQDNPNQYSWEENYAGSSGLMSSSPELCPTQRARSGTFDLLEMDRLERPLVNLPLLLDPSSYVPDTVDLTDDALARKYWLTCFEEALDGVVKRAVASQPGSVDAAERAEKFRQKYWDKLQTLRHQPFAYGTLTVRSLLDTREHCLNEFNFPDPYSKVKQKDNGVALKCFQRVIHSLDALGWEERQLALVKGLLAGNVFDWGAKAVSDVLESDPQFGFEEAKRKLQERPWLVDSYSNWLQRLKGPPHKCALIFADNSGVDVILGVFPFVRELLSRGTEVILACNSGPALNDVTYSESLIVAERIAAMDPVVRSALREERLLLTRTGSSSPCLDLRTWSGPCKGGHIWALGPLASQSVSLSVCSGADSPVLT
;
A
#
# COMPACT_ATOMS: atom_id res chain seq x y z
N MET A 1 -43.69 2.64 2.39
CA MET A 1 -42.74 2.85 3.48
C MET A 1 -42.38 1.47 4.00
N ALA A 2 -41.28 0.93 3.53
CA ALA A 2 -40.61 -0.23 4.07
C ALA A 2 -39.13 0.18 4.17
N GLU A 3 -38.70 0.40 5.39
CA GLU A 3 -37.31 0.63 5.73
C GLU A 3 -36.54 -0.65 5.42
N CYS A 4 -35.76 -0.65 4.37
CA CYS A 4 -34.70 -1.63 4.19
C CYS A 4 -33.57 -1.22 5.13
N GLY A 5 -33.58 -1.81 6.32
CA GLY A 5 -32.40 -1.83 7.19
C GLY A 5 -31.28 -2.55 6.45
N ALA A 6 -30.34 -1.81 5.92
CA ALA A 6 -29.07 -2.33 5.50
C ALA A 6 -28.31 -2.75 6.77
N SER A 7 -28.43 -4.02 7.14
CA SER A 7 -27.50 -4.64 8.06
C SER A 7 -26.17 -4.79 7.32
N GLY A 8 -25.33 -3.75 7.39
CA GLY A 8 -23.96 -3.82 6.97
C GLY A 8 -23.23 -4.85 7.81
N SER A 9 -23.08 -6.06 7.29
CA SER A 9 -22.08 -6.97 7.79
C SER A 9 -20.72 -6.37 7.42
N GLY A 10 -19.99 -5.88 8.42
CA GLY A 10 -18.63 -5.39 8.26
C GLY A 10 -17.74 -6.48 7.68
N SER A 11 -17.53 -6.43 6.38
CA SER A 11 -16.42 -7.12 5.75
C SER A 11 -15.18 -6.29 6.03
N SER A 12 -14.29 -6.86 6.80
CA SER A 12 -12.93 -6.36 6.97
C SER A 12 -12.32 -6.02 5.62
N GLY A 13 -12.06 -4.74 5.38
CA GLY A 13 -10.99 -4.18 4.58
C GLY A 13 -10.65 -4.73 3.20
N ASP A 14 -11.54 -5.42 2.51
CA ASP A 14 -11.36 -5.72 1.10
C ASP A 14 -11.80 -4.48 0.32
N SER A 15 -10.83 -3.74 -0.24
CA SER A 15 -11.20 -2.67 -1.16
C SER A 15 -12.02 -3.26 -2.29
N LEU A 16 -13.22 -2.75 -2.46
CA LEU A 16 -14.14 -3.19 -3.50
C LEU A 16 -13.61 -2.87 -4.90
N ASP A 17 -12.62 -1.99 -4.99
CA ASP A 17 -12.13 -1.42 -6.24
C ASP A 17 -10.62 -1.63 -6.38
N LYS A 18 -10.22 -2.52 -7.30
CA LYS A 18 -8.82 -2.68 -7.75
C LYS A 18 -8.68 -1.99 -9.10
N SER A 19 -7.55 -1.37 -9.37
CA SER A 19 -7.31 -0.70 -10.64
C SER A 19 -5.92 -0.95 -11.20
N ILE A 20 -5.82 -1.03 -12.53
CA ILE A 20 -4.56 -1.03 -13.26
C ILE A 20 -4.42 0.33 -13.93
N THR A 21 -3.32 1.04 -13.65
CA THR A 21 -2.97 2.26 -14.38
C THR A 21 -2.42 1.86 -15.74
N LEU A 22 -3.07 2.33 -16.80
CA LEU A 22 -2.64 2.12 -18.16
C LEU A 22 -1.68 3.23 -18.58
N PRO A 23 -0.68 2.97 -19.45
CA PRO A 23 0.19 4.00 -19.97
C PRO A 23 -0.59 5.13 -20.65
N PRO A 24 -0.15 6.40 -20.57
CA PRO A 24 -0.83 7.53 -21.18
C PRO A 24 -0.52 7.62 -22.68
N ASP A 25 -0.92 6.64 -23.47
CA ASP A 25 -0.69 6.64 -24.93
C ASP A 25 -1.96 6.96 -25.72
N GLU A 26 -1.76 7.47 -26.95
CA GLU A 26 -2.85 7.81 -27.89
C GLU A 26 -3.85 6.67 -28.16
N ILE A 27 -3.43 5.45 -27.91
CA ILE A 27 -4.18 4.21 -28.03
C ILE A 27 -5.45 4.22 -27.16
N PHE A 28 -5.34 4.73 -25.94
CA PHE A 28 -6.45 4.77 -25.00
C PHE A 28 -7.37 5.95 -25.19
N ARG A 29 -6.97 6.98 -25.97
CA ARG A 29 -7.85 8.11 -26.30
C ARG A 29 -9.12 7.67 -27.05
N ASN A 30 -9.04 6.62 -27.82
CA ASN A 30 -10.21 6.07 -28.51
C ASN A 30 -11.08 5.18 -27.60
N LEU A 31 -10.51 4.65 -26.50
CA LEU A 31 -11.27 3.97 -25.44
C LEU A 31 -11.96 4.97 -24.49
N GLU A 32 -11.52 6.24 -24.45
CA GLU A 32 -12.19 7.29 -23.67
C GLU A 32 -13.66 7.48 -24.07
N ASN A 33 -13.96 7.33 -25.34
CA ASN A 33 -15.32 7.43 -25.86
C ASN A 33 -16.13 6.13 -25.75
N ALA A 34 -15.44 5.01 -25.53
CA ALA A 34 -16.05 3.71 -25.35
C ALA A 34 -16.19 3.41 -23.86
N LYS A 35 -17.03 4.11 -23.12
CA LYS A 35 -17.35 3.84 -21.72
C LYS A 35 -17.80 2.38 -21.54
N ARG A 36 -16.82 1.47 -21.53
CA ARG A 36 -16.99 0.03 -21.57
C ARG A 36 -16.80 -0.58 -20.23
N PHE A 37 -17.53 -1.61 -20.01
CA PHE A 37 -17.36 -2.51 -18.90
C PHE A 37 -17.63 -3.94 -19.36
N ALA A 38 -17.05 -4.89 -18.63
CA ALA A 38 -17.27 -6.30 -18.82
C ALA A 38 -17.58 -6.98 -17.50
N ILE A 39 -18.37 -8.03 -17.55
CA ILE A 39 -18.80 -8.77 -16.35
C ILE A 39 -18.33 -10.22 -16.45
N ASP A 40 -17.72 -10.72 -15.36
CA ASP A 40 -17.51 -12.15 -15.13
C ASP A 40 -18.40 -12.62 -13.98
N ILE A 41 -19.42 -13.41 -14.30
CA ILE A 41 -20.36 -13.95 -13.32
C ILE A 41 -20.04 -15.41 -13.06
N GLY A 42 -19.26 -15.66 -12.02
CA GLY A 42 -18.94 -17.00 -11.56
C GLY A 42 -20.09 -17.67 -10.78
N GLY A 43 -19.81 -18.79 -10.13
CA GLY A 43 -20.80 -19.49 -9.30
C GLY A 43 -21.22 -18.76 -8.03
N SER A 44 -20.34 -17.97 -7.44
CA SER A 44 -20.54 -17.28 -6.15
C SER A 44 -20.36 -15.76 -6.22
N LEU A 45 -19.50 -15.28 -7.10
CA LEU A 45 -19.10 -13.88 -7.22
C LEU A 45 -19.31 -13.35 -8.64
N THR A 46 -19.77 -12.12 -8.71
CA THR A 46 -19.80 -11.29 -9.92
C THR A 46 -18.65 -10.30 -9.83
N LYS A 47 -17.84 -10.21 -10.89
CA LYS A 47 -16.70 -9.30 -11.00
C LYS A 47 -16.90 -8.43 -12.20
N LEU A 48 -16.64 -7.16 -12.02
CA LEU A 48 -16.78 -6.13 -13.03
C LEU A 48 -15.41 -5.57 -13.36
N ALA A 49 -15.09 -5.45 -14.66
CA ALA A 49 -13.97 -4.68 -15.14
C ALA A 49 -14.51 -3.52 -15.97
N TYR A 50 -14.09 -2.30 -15.67
CA TYR A 50 -14.50 -1.11 -16.41
C TYR A 50 -13.35 -0.13 -16.57
N TYR A 51 -13.40 0.58 -17.69
CA TYR A 51 -12.40 1.56 -18.07
C TYR A 51 -12.88 2.97 -17.74
N SER A 52 -11.98 3.79 -17.22
CA SER A 52 -12.20 5.22 -17.09
C SER A 52 -10.93 6.02 -17.34
N THR A 53 -11.09 7.23 -17.82
CA THR A 53 -10.07 8.27 -17.73
C THR A 53 -10.28 9.03 -16.45
N VAL A 54 -9.23 9.12 -15.65
CA VAL A 54 -9.25 9.87 -14.40
C VAL A 54 -8.31 11.07 -14.56
N GLN A 55 -8.87 12.26 -14.44
CA GLN A 55 -8.10 13.47 -14.34
C GLN A 55 -7.61 13.61 -12.88
N HIS A 56 -6.31 13.52 -12.71
CA HIS A 56 -5.67 13.73 -11.42
C HIS A 56 -4.99 15.08 -11.38
N LYS A 57 -5.09 15.74 -10.26
CA LYS A 57 -4.23 16.86 -9.96
C LYS A 57 -3.02 16.35 -9.18
N VAL A 58 -1.85 16.58 -9.71
CA VAL A 58 -0.57 16.11 -9.15
C VAL A 58 0.24 17.31 -8.71
N ALA A 59 0.71 17.30 -7.47
CA ALA A 59 1.64 18.31 -6.98
C ALA A 59 3.03 18.04 -7.55
N LYS A 60 3.58 19.00 -8.29
CA LYS A 60 4.96 18.95 -8.83
C LYS A 60 5.79 20.07 -8.24
N VAL A 61 6.98 19.72 -7.80
CA VAL A 61 7.96 20.67 -7.26
C VAL A 61 8.93 21.04 -8.38
N ARG A 62 9.07 22.34 -8.65
CA ARG A 62 10.02 22.89 -9.62
C ARG A 62 10.99 23.81 -8.91
N SER A 63 12.29 23.60 -9.11
CA SER A 63 13.32 24.55 -8.72
C SER A 63 13.38 25.68 -9.73
N PHE A 64 13.57 26.90 -9.27
CA PHE A 64 13.91 28.01 -10.16
C PHE A 64 15.41 27.97 -10.42
N ASP A 65 15.81 27.81 -11.68
CA ASP A 65 17.19 27.97 -12.11
C ASP A 65 17.57 29.46 -12.04
N HIS A 66 18.35 29.83 -11.04
CA HIS A 66 18.94 31.17 -10.95
C HIS A 66 20.24 31.27 -11.79
N SER A 67 20.18 30.93 -13.06
CA SER A 67 21.35 31.09 -13.92
C SER A 67 21.47 32.44 -14.58
N ASP A 68 20.49 33.34 -14.49
CA ASP A 68 20.63 34.68 -15.09
C ASP A 68 19.83 35.75 -14.34
N LYS A 69 20.63 36.75 -13.93
CA LYS A 69 20.30 38.15 -13.57
C LYS A 69 20.17 38.51 -12.08
N ASP A 70 21.17 39.31 -11.71
CA ASP A 70 21.14 40.30 -10.64
C ASP A 70 19.91 41.22 -10.75
N THR A 71 18.80 40.77 -10.19
CA THR A 71 17.70 41.66 -9.82
C THR A 71 17.25 41.26 -8.43
N GLU A 72 17.56 42.15 -7.49
CA GLU A 72 17.02 42.20 -6.14
C GLU A 72 15.48 42.20 -6.16
N GLN A 73 14.85 41.05 -6.31
CA GLN A 73 13.46 40.82 -5.95
C GLN A 73 13.40 39.78 -4.83
N ASP A 74 13.35 40.32 -3.64
CA ASP A 74 13.48 39.65 -2.32
C ASP A 74 12.29 38.74 -1.92
N HIS A 75 11.42 38.33 -2.85
CA HIS A 75 10.14 37.69 -2.48
C HIS A 75 9.82 36.36 -3.17
N GLU A 76 10.64 35.88 -4.08
CA GLU A 76 10.32 34.60 -4.71
C GLU A 76 10.76 33.40 -3.83
N PRO A 77 9.87 32.40 -3.64
CA PRO A 77 10.21 31.18 -2.94
C PRO A 77 11.29 30.39 -3.69
N PRO A 78 12.12 29.58 -2.99
CA PRO A 78 13.23 28.85 -3.60
C PRO A 78 12.78 27.81 -4.63
N TYR A 79 11.53 27.43 -4.61
CA TYR A 79 10.88 26.52 -5.53
C TYR A 79 9.38 26.78 -5.57
N GLU A 80 8.74 26.25 -6.59
CA GLU A 80 7.28 26.29 -6.73
C GLU A 80 6.71 24.87 -6.63
N ILE A 81 5.64 24.70 -5.83
CA ILE A 81 4.79 23.54 -5.89
C ILE A 81 3.57 23.89 -6.74
N SER A 82 3.56 23.41 -7.97
CA SER A 82 2.44 23.58 -8.90
C SER A 82 1.56 22.35 -8.91
N VAL A 83 0.25 22.57 -9.03
CA VAL A 83 -0.70 21.48 -9.25
C VAL A 83 -0.95 21.38 -10.73
N GLN A 84 -0.54 20.25 -11.32
CA GLN A 84 -0.74 19.97 -12.75
C GLN A 84 -1.83 18.92 -12.92
N GLU A 85 -2.62 19.03 -13.99
CA GLU A 85 -3.58 18.01 -14.36
C GLU A 85 -2.87 16.94 -15.16
N GLU A 86 -2.95 15.69 -14.68
CA GLU A 86 -2.54 14.51 -15.41
C GLU A 86 -3.77 13.65 -15.70
N VAL A 87 -3.94 13.26 -16.95
CA VAL A 87 -4.99 12.32 -17.35
C VAL A 87 -4.38 10.93 -17.35
N THR A 88 -4.91 10.05 -16.52
CA THR A 88 -4.51 8.64 -16.52
C THR A 88 -5.69 7.78 -16.91
N ALA A 89 -5.44 6.84 -17.81
CA ALA A 89 -6.38 5.81 -18.13
C ALA A 89 -6.27 4.68 -17.11
N ARG A 90 -7.41 4.18 -16.62
CA ARG A 90 -7.46 3.10 -15.64
C ARG A 90 -8.48 2.04 -16.01
N LEU A 91 -8.09 0.80 -15.73
CA LEU A 91 -9.00 -0.33 -15.71
C LEU A 91 -9.30 -0.65 -14.24
N HIS A 92 -10.56 -0.51 -13.87
CA HIS A 92 -11.04 -0.70 -12.50
C HIS A 92 -11.73 -2.04 -12.33
N PHE A 93 -11.69 -2.56 -11.10
CA PHE A 93 -12.26 -3.86 -10.78
C PHE A 93 -13.12 -3.77 -9.51
N VAL A 94 -14.35 -4.27 -9.63
CA VAL A 94 -15.30 -4.34 -8.50
C VAL A 94 -15.86 -5.75 -8.42
N LYS A 95 -16.07 -6.26 -7.20
CA LYS A 95 -16.69 -7.56 -6.96
C LYS A 95 -18.00 -7.43 -6.19
N PHE A 96 -18.94 -8.30 -6.49
CA PHE A 96 -20.20 -8.46 -5.77
C PHE A 96 -20.46 -9.94 -5.52
N GLU A 97 -21.09 -10.28 -4.40
CA GLU A 97 -21.65 -11.61 -4.21
C GLU A 97 -22.87 -11.78 -5.11
N ASN A 98 -23.05 -12.97 -5.71
CA ASN A 98 -24.17 -13.22 -6.64
C ASN A 98 -25.55 -13.06 -5.98
N THR A 99 -25.62 -13.13 -4.66
CA THR A 99 -26.83 -12.79 -3.89
C THR A 99 -27.23 -11.31 -4.04
N TYR A 100 -26.27 -10.45 -4.36
CA TYR A 100 -26.45 -9.01 -4.56
C TYR A 100 -26.27 -8.60 -6.03
N ILE A 101 -26.62 -9.48 -6.97
CA ILE A 101 -26.49 -9.18 -8.42
C ILE A 101 -27.25 -7.91 -8.81
N GLU A 102 -28.38 -7.64 -8.19
CA GLU A 102 -29.16 -6.43 -8.45
C GLU A 102 -28.41 -5.17 -8.03
N ALA A 103 -27.73 -5.19 -6.89
CA ALA A 103 -26.89 -4.06 -6.45
C ALA A 103 -25.71 -3.81 -7.42
N CYS A 104 -25.14 -4.88 -7.98
CA CYS A 104 -24.16 -4.76 -9.07
C CYS A 104 -24.73 -4.07 -10.30
N LEU A 105 -25.95 -4.45 -10.71
CA LEU A 105 -26.60 -3.85 -11.87
C LEU A 105 -27.00 -2.39 -11.61
N ASP A 106 -27.42 -2.05 -10.39
CA ASP A 106 -27.69 -0.67 -10.00
C ASP A 106 -26.39 0.16 -10.02
N PHE A 107 -25.28 -0.36 -9.50
CA PHE A 107 -23.98 0.29 -9.61
C PHE A 107 -23.60 0.57 -11.07
N ILE A 108 -23.76 -0.41 -11.95
CA ILE A 108 -23.49 -0.24 -13.39
C ILE A 108 -24.38 0.86 -13.96
N LYS A 109 -25.68 0.82 -13.69
CA LYS A 109 -26.64 1.78 -14.17
C LYS A 109 -26.32 3.22 -13.73
N ASP A 110 -25.96 3.38 -12.48
CA ASP A 110 -25.76 4.71 -11.89
C ASP A 110 -24.39 5.33 -12.25
N HIS A 111 -23.38 4.51 -12.52
CA HIS A 111 -22.01 4.99 -12.67
C HIS A 111 -21.39 4.76 -14.05
N LEU A 112 -21.78 3.70 -14.75
CA LEU A 112 -21.06 3.23 -15.93
C LEU A 112 -21.88 3.28 -17.22
N VAL A 113 -23.20 3.29 -17.15
CA VAL A 113 -24.03 3.31 -18.36
C VAL A 113 -24.05 4.70 -18.97
N ASN A 114 -23.50 4.79 -20.16
CA ASN A 114 -23.64 5.94 -21.02
C ASN A 114 -24.65 5.63 -22.12
N THR A 115 -25.34 6.64 -22.64
CA THR A 115 -26.31 6.54 -23.70
C THR A 115 -25.78 5.91 -25.02
N GLU A 116 -24.47 5.84 -25.16
CA GLU A 116 -23.78 5.28 -26.33
C GLU A 116 -23.46 3.79 -26.20
N THR A 117 -23.40 3.24 -24.97
CA THR A 117 -23.12 1.81 -24.74
C THR A 117 -24.38 0.98 -25.11
N LYS A 118 -24.27 0.10 -26.09
CA LYS A 118 -25.37 -0.77 -26.52
C LYS A 118 -25.19 -2.24 -26.18
N VAL A 119 -23.95 -2.64 -25.92
CA VAL A 119 -23.58 -4.04 -25.70
C VAL A 119 -22.67 -4.14 -24.49
N ILE A 120 -22.93 -5.15 -23.66
CA ILE A 120 -22.05 -5.52 -22.53
C ILE A 120 -21.42 -6.88 -22.79
N GLN A 121 -20.12 -6.99 -22.62
CA GLN A 121 -19.41 -8.27 -22.67
C GLN A 121 -19.57 -9.01 -21.34
N ALA A 122 -20.05 -10.23 -21.39
CA ALA A 122 -20.29 -11.05 -20.21
C ALA A 122 -19.68 -12.44 -20.36
N THR A 123 -18.97 -12.89 -19.32
CA THR A 123 -18.40 -14.23 -19.24
C THR A 123 -18.78 -14.90 -17.92
N GLY A 124 -18.36 -16.14 -17.72
CA GLY A 124 -18.72 -16.94 -16.55
C GLY A 124 -20.05 -17.67 -16.69
N GLY A 125 -20.24 -18.72 -15.90
CA GLY A 125 -21.46 -19.54 -15.95
C GLY A 125 -22.73 -18.76 -15.63
N GLY A 126 -22.66 -17.73 -14.77
CA GLY A 126 -23.78 -16.87 -14.42
C GLY A 126 -24.22 -15.93 -15.54
N ALA A 127 -23.37 -15.65 -16.53
CA ALA A 127 -23.73 -14.83 -17.70
C ALA A 127 -24.90 -15.45 -18.50
N TYR A 128 -25.03 -16.76 -18.47
CA TYR A 128 -26.16 -17.46 -19.04
C TYR A 128 -27.42 -17.36 -18.17
N LYS A 129 -27.25 -17.49 -16.88
CA LYS A 129 -28.37 -17.49 -15.91
C LYS A 129 -29.02 -16.10 -15.76
N PHE A 130 -28.20 -15.04 -15.74
CA PHE A 130 -28.66 -13.68 -15.44
C PHE A 130 -28.80 -12.81 -16.69
N LYS A 131 -28.69 -13.38 -17.90
CA LYS A 131 -28.75 -12.61 -19.13
C LYS A 131 -30.00 -11.73 -19.22
N ASP A 132 -31.17 -12.32 -19.07
CA ASP A 132 -32.46 -11.62 -19.23
C ASP A 132 -32.62 -10.51 -18.19
N LEU A 133 -32.19 -10.74 -16.96
CA LEU A 133 -32.17 -9.75 -15.87
C LEU A 133 -31.27 -8.56 -16.23
N ILE A 134 -30.06 -8.83 -16.77
CA ILE A 134 -29.10 -7.80 -17.14
C ILE A 134 -29.66 -6.96 -18.29
N GLU A 135 -30.19 -7.62 -19.34
CA GLU A 135 -30.78 -6.96 -20.52
C GLU A 135 -32.00 -6.11 -20.13
N GLU A 136 -32.85 -6.62 -19.24
CA GLU A 136 -34.03 -5.91 -18.73
C GLU A 136 -33.64 -4.69 -17.91
N LYS A 137 -32.73 -4.86 -16.93
CA LYS A 137 -32.41 -3.82 -15.96
C LYS A 137 -31.55 -2.70 -16.55
N LEU A 138 -30.56 -3.06 -17.39
CA LEU A 138 -29.64 -2.11 -18.00
C LEU A 138 -30.09 -1.59 -19.36
N GLN A 139 -31.09 -2.20 -20.01
CA GLN A 139 -31.52 -1.90 -21.36
C GLN A 139 -30.38 -2.04 -22.39
N LEU A 140 -29.45 -2.98 -22.14
CA LEU A 140 -28.29 -3.29 -22.96
C LEU A 140 -28.36 -4.72 -23.47
N LYS A 141 -27.80 -4.97 -24.64
CA LYS A 141 -27.63 -6.33 -25.15
C LYS A 141 -26.45 -7.02 -24.51
N VAL A 142 -26.61 -8.24 -24.02
CA VAL A 142 -25.54 -9.05 -23.48
C VAL A 142 -24.90 -9.90 -24.58
N ASP A 143 -23.61 -9.66 -24.82
CA ASP A 143 -22.76 -10.51 -25.64
C ASP A 143 -21.96 -11.45 -24.73
N LYS A 144 -22.15 -12.75 -24.97
CA LYS A 144 -21.59 -13.80 -24.09
C LYS A 144 -20.29 -14.32 -24.66
N GLU A 145 -19.23 -14.18 -23.89
CA GLU A 145 -17.91 -14.64 -24.25
C GLU A 145 -17.57 -15.98 -23.57
N ASP A 146 -16.77 -16.78 -24.25
CA ASP A 146 -16.31 -18.07 -23.72
C ASP A 146 -15.44 -17.87 -22.47
N VAL A 147 -15.76 -18.63 -21.43
CA VAL A 147 -15.14 -18.51 -20.09
C VAL A 147 -13.64 -18.78 -20.12
N MET A 148 -13.21 -19.84 -20.80
CA MET A 148 -11.80 -20.23 -20.84
C MET A 148 -10.99 -19.25 -21.68
N THR A 149 -11.52 -18.85 -22.82
CA THR A 149 -10.89 -17.84 -23.68
C THR A 149 -10.67 -16.52 -22.92
N CYS A 150 -11.69 -16.03 -22.21
CA CYS A 150 -11.56 -14.82 -21.41
C CYS A 150 -10.54 -14.99 -20.27
N LEU A 151 -10.59 -16.10 -19.56
CA LEU A 151 -9.66 -16.40 -18.47
C LEU A 151 -8.20 -16.37 -18.95
N ILE A 152 -7.90 -17.04 -20.06
CA ILE A 152 -6.55 -17.11 -20.62
C ILE A 152 -6.10 -15.78 -21.19
N LYS A 153 -6.99 -15.08 -21.91
CA LYS A 153 -6.68 -13.75 -22.45
C LYS A 153 -6.34 -12.75 -21.35
N GLY A 154 -7.11 -12.74 -20.27
CA GLY A 154 -6.84 -11.90 -19.11
C GLY A 154 -5.54 -12.28 -18.39
N CYS A 155 -5.27 -13.58 -18.24
CA CYS A 155 -4.03 -14.06 -17.65
C CYS A 155 -2.80 -13.66 -18.50
N ASN A 156 -2.84 -13.88 -19.81
CA ASN A 156 -1.77 -13.48 -20.72
C ASN A 156 -1.53 -11.98 -20.68
N PHE A 157 -2.61 -11.20 -20.63
CA PHE A 157 -2.54 -9.74 -20.55
C PHE A 157 -1.79 -9.28 -19.29
N VAL A 158 -2.19 -9.73 -18.10
CA VAL A 158 -1.55 -9.29 -16.88
C VAL A 158 -0.10 -9.78 -16.76
N LEU A 159 0.20 -11.00 -17.21
CA LEU A 159 1.56 -11.54 -17.19
C LEU A 159 2.52 -10.80 -18.13
N LYS A 160 2.03 -10.33 -19.27
CA LYS A 160 2.85 -9.61 -20.26
C LYS A 160 3.02 -8.13 -19.94
N ASN A 161 1.97 -7.49 -19.45
CA ASN A 161 1.88 -6.03 -19.43
C ASN A 161 1.96 -5.43 -18.02
N ILE A 162 1.75 -6.22 -16.97
CA ILE A 162 1.81 -5.70 -15.59
C ILE A 162 3.14 -6.11 -14.98
N PRO A 163 4.04 -5.15 -14.70
CA PRO A 163 5.30 -5.45 -14.03
C PRO A 163 5.04 -6.05 -12.65
N GLN A 164 5.82 -7.09 -12.31
CA GLN A 164 5.69 -7.76 -11.01
C GLN A 164 4.28 -8.32 -10.74
N GLU A 165 3.56 -8.74 -11.78
CA GLU A 165 2.25 -9.37 -11.64
C GLU A 165 2.34 -10.69 -10.89
N ALA A 166 3.34 -11.51 -11.22
CA ALA A 166 3.52 -12.82 -10.63
C ALA A 166 4.54 -12.80 -9.49
N PHE A 167 4.29 -13.57 -8.44
CA PHE A 167 5.19 -13.72 -7.31
C PHE A 167 5.20 -15.15 -6.77
N VAL A 168 6.30 -15.52 -6.09
CA VAL A 168 6.44 -16.78 -5.35
C VAL A 168 6.34 -16.51 -3.85
N TYR A 169 5.74 -17.47 -3.13
CA TYR A 169 5.71 -17.45 -1.68
C TYR A 169 6.90 -18.28 -1.14
N GLN A 170 7.72 -17.71 -0.26
CA GLN A 170 8.88 -18.36 0.34
C GLN A 170 8.81 -18.29 1.87
N LYS A 171 8.48 -19.44 2.50
CA LYS A 171 8.43 -19.51 3.96
C LYS A 171 9.78 -19.21 4.59
N GLY A 172 9.80 -18.31 5.56
CA GLY A 172 11.01 -18.00 6.36
C GLY A 172 12.00 -17.07 5.67
N SER A 173 11.71 -16.59 4.46
CA SER A 173 12.38 -15.44 3.88
C SER A 173 11.66 -14.16 4.33
N ASN A 174 12.40 -13.09 4.43
CA ASN A 174 11.82 -11.77 4.66
C ASN A 174 12.23 -10.87 3.48
N PRO A 175 11.29 -10.45 2.62
CA PRO A 175 9.84 -10.74 2.64
C PRO A 175 9.48 -12.18 2.25
N GLU A 176 8.34 -12.65 2.71
CA GLU A 176 7.82 -13.99 2.34
C GLU A 176 7.37 -14.06 0.86
N PHE A 177 7.34 -12.93 0.16
CA PHE A 177 6.97 -12.79 -1.25
C PHE A 177 8.17 -12.34 -2.08
N ARG A 178 8.39 -12.98 -3.22
CA ARG A 178 9.39 -12.53 -4.20
C ARG A 178 8.73 -12.38 -5.56
N PHE A 179 8.63 -11.14 -6.04
CA PHE A 179 8.08 -10.85 -7.35
C PHE A 179 9.01 -11.32 -8.46
N GLN A 180 8.40 -11.81 -9.55
CA GLN A 180 9.11 -12.16 -10.77
C GLN A 180 9.35 -10.88 -11.59
N THR A 181 10.59 -10.44 -11.68
CA THR A 181 10.97 -9.18 -12.34
C THR A 181 11.13 -9.31 -13.85
N HIS A 182 11.55 -10.46 -14.35
CA HIS A 182 11.71 -10.73 -15.79
C HIS A 182 11.54 -12.22 -16.07
N GLN A 183 10.64 -12.53 -16.99
CA GLN A 183 10.62 -13.83 -17.63
C GLN A 183 10.84 -13.63 -19.14
N PRO A 184 11.87 -14.22 -19.73
CA PRO A 184 12.15 -14.09 -21.16
C PRO A 184 11.06 -14.72 -22.06
N SER A 185 10.25 -15.61 -21.48
CA SER A 185 9.08 -16.22 -22.13
C SER A 185 8.01 -16.52 -21.10
N VAL A 186 6.79 -16.05 -21.34
CA VAL A 186 5.63 -16.42 -20.52
C VAL A 186 5.21 -17.87 -20.76
N PHE A 187 5.31 -18.36 -21.99
CA PHE A 187 4.85 -19.67 -22.41
C PHE A 187 5.95 -20.73 -22.45
N PRO A 188 5.62 -22.01 -22.30
CA PRO A 188 4.33 -22.56 -21.88
C PRO A 188 4.17 -22.51 -20.35
N TYR A 189 2.91 -22.58 -19.86
CA TYR A 189 2.61 -22.62 -18.42
C TYR A 189 1.32 -23.38 -18.11
N LEU A 190 1.13 -23.73 -16.84
CA LEU A 190 -0.11 -24.27 -16.31
C LEU A 190 -0.85 -23.19 -15.54
N LEU A 191 -2.12 -22.96 -15.86
CA LEU A 191 -3.01 -22.09 -15.08
C LEU A 191 -3.97 -22.96 -14.26
N VAL A 192 -3.97 -22.74 -12.95
CA VAL A 192 -4.91 -23.35 -12.01
C VAL A 192 -5.83 -22.26 -11.49
N SER A 193 -7.05 -22.22 -12.02
CA SER A 193 -8.07 -21.23 -11.61
C SER A 193 -8.96 -21.82 -10.54
N VAL A 194 -8.89 -21.26 -9.34
CA VAL A 194 -9.64 -21.72 -8.16
C VAL A 194 -10.79 -20.75 -7.85
N GLY A 195 -11.93 -21.08 -8.42
CA GLY A 195 -13.21 -20.44 -8.12
C GLY A 195 -14.07 -21.28 -7.17
N SER A 196 -15.37 -21.45 -7.45
CA SER A 196 -16.21 -22.39 -6.71
C SER A 196 -15.73 -23.83 -6.86
N GLY A 197 -15.30 -24.22 -8.06
CA GLY A 197 -14.49 -25.40 -8.34
C GLY A 197 -13.10 -25.00 -8.82
N VAL A 198 -12.35 -25.96 -9.38
CA VAL A 198 -10.98 -25.77 -9.89
C VAL A 198 -10.94 -26.16 -11.36
N SER A 199 -10.38 -25.29 -12.20
CA SER A 199 -10.06 -25.58 -13.60
C SER A 199 -8.56 -25.55 -13.80
N ILE A 200 -8.04 -26.53 -14.51
CA ILE A 200 -6.62 -26.67 -14.84
C ILE A 200 -6.46 -26.59 -16.34
N VAL A 201 -5.71 -25.59 -16.79
CA VAL A 201 -5.53 -25.26 -18.21
C VAL A 201 -4.06 -25.23 -18.55
N LYS A 202 -3.68 -25.97 -19.59
CA LYS A 202 -2.36 -25.90 -20.22
C LYS A 202 -2.38 -24.78 -21.26
N VAL A 203 -1.44 -23.85 -21.17
CA VAL A 203 -1.30 -22.72 -22.08
C VAL A 203 0.02 -22.84 -22.83
N GLU A 204 -0.04 -23.06 -24.13
CA GLU A 204 1.14 -23.26 -24.99
C GLU A 204 1.56 -21.96 -25.69
N THR A 205 0.59 -21.16 -26.12
CA THR A 205 0.79 -19.84 -26.75
C THR A 205 -0.37 -18.92 -26.38
N GLU A 206 -0.44 -17.72 -26.92
CA GLU A 206 -1.56 -16.78 -26.70
C GLU A 206 -2.93 -17.36 -27.08
N ASP A 207 -2.97 -18.04 -28.24
CA ASP A 207 -4.19 -18.54 -28.83
C ASP A 207 -4.33 -20.07 -28.70
N ARG A 208 -3.33 -20.74 -28.12
CA ARG A 208 -3.34 -22.19 -28.00
C ARG A 208 -3.29 -22.61 -26.54
N PHE A 209 -4.42 -23.06 -26.07
CA PHE A 209 -4.60 -23.58 -24.71
C PHE A 209 -5.57 -24.76 -24.72
N GLU A 210 -5.47 -25.58 -23.66
CA GLU A 210 -6.30 -26.76 -23.50
C GLU A 210 -6.73 -26.89 -22.04
N TRP A 211 -8.03 -27.07 -21.81
CA TRP A 211 -8.53 -27.50 -20.51
C TRP A 211 -8.21 -28.98 -20.31
N ILE A 212 -7.28 -29.29 -19.42
CA ILE A 212 -6.75 -30.65 -19.21
C ILE A 212 -7.29 -31.33 -17.97
N GLY A 213 -8.00 -30.62 -17.11
CA GLY A 213 -8.58 -31.17 -15.90
C GLY A 213 -9.14 -30.16 -14.92
N GLY A 214 -9.49 -30.66 -13.75
CA GLY A 214 -10.06 -29.82 -12.70
C GLY A 214 -10.53 -30.65 -11.51
N SER A 215 -11.15 -29.96 -10.54
CA SER A 215 -11.75 -30.58 -9.35
C SER A 215 -13.04 -29.84 -8.97
N SER A 216 -14.00 -30.58 -8.45
CA SER A 216 -15.17 -29.98 -7.78
C SER A 216 -14.87 -29.49 -6.36
N ILE A 217 -13.70 -29.83 -5.83
CA ILE A 217 -13.24 -29.44 -4.49
C ILE A 217 -12.44 -28.13 -4.62
N GLY A 218 -13.12 -26.98 -4.39
CA GLY A 218 -12.55 -25.66 -4.52
C GLY A 218 -13.07 -24.69 -3.47
N GLY A 219 -13.12 -23.40 -3.82
CA GLY A 219 -13.59 -22.35 -2.92
C GLY A 219 -15.05 -22.51 -2.48
N GLY A 220 -15.91 -23.02 -3.35
CA GLY A 220 -17.29 -23.37 -3.00
C GLY A 220 -17.39 -24.47 -1.95
N THR A 221 -16.49 -25.46 -1.99
CA THR A 221 -16.41 -26.52 -0.99
C THR A 221 -15.93 -25.96 0.35
N PHE A 222 -14.88 -25.13 0.33
CA PHE A 222 -14.38 -24.47 1.54
C PHE A 222 -15.49 -23.65 2.22
N TRP A 223 -16.19 -22.82 1.44
CA TRP A 223 -17.27 -22.01 1.96
C TRP A 223 -18.44 -22.84 2.45
N GLY A 224 -18.93 -23.80 1.66
CA GLY A 224 -20.10 -24.60 2.00
C GLY A 224 -19.89 -25.46 3.26
N LEU A 225 -18.79 -26.21 3.33
CA LEU A 225 -18.46 -27.00 4.51
C LEU A 225 -18.09 -26.12 5.70
N GLY A 226 -17.33 -25.04 5.45
CA GLY A 226 -16.95 -24.10 6.51
C GLY A 226 -18.16 -23.46 7.17
N ALA A 227 -19.13 -22.98 6.41
CA ALA A 227 -20.38 -22.42 6.94
C ALA A 227 -21.21 -23.46 7.72
N LEU A 228 -21.23 -24.71 7.24
CA LEU A 228 -21.92 -25.81 7.94
C LEU A 228 -21.28 -26.12 9.31
N LEU A 229 -19.93 -26.18 9.35
CA LEU A 229 -19.17 -26.55 10.54
C LEU A 229 -19.09 -25.40 11.56
N THR A 230 -18.86 -24.18 11.10
CA THR A 230 -18.54 -23.04 11.98
C THR A 230 -19.71 -22.07 12.19
N LYS A 231 -20.74 -22.13 11.35
CA LYS A 231 -21.89 -21.21 11.32
C LYS A 231 -21.47 -19.75 11.00
N THR A 232 -20.34 -19.56 10.35
CA THR A 232 -19.91 -18.26 9.83
C THR A 232 -20.82 -17.77 8.71
N LYS A 233 -20.89 -16.44 8.54
CA LYS A 233 -21.81 -15.79 7.60
C LYS A 233 -21.11 -15.26 6.33
N SER A 234 -19.79 -15.20 6.34
CA SER A 234 -19.01 -14.75 5.18
C SER A 234 -17.76 -15.61 4.97
N PHE A 235 -17.27 -15.62 3.73
CA PHE A 235 -16.05 -16.32 3.35
C PHE A 235 -14.82 -15.74 4.09
N ASP A 236 -14.78 -14.43 4.25
CA ASP A 236 -13.66 -13.74 4.90
C ASP A 236 -13.63 -13.99 6.41
N GLU A 237 -14.80 -14.07 7.06
CA GLU A 237 -14.90 -14.52 8.45
C GLU A 237 -14.33 -15.93 8.62
N LEU A 238 -14.64 -16.83 7.69
CA LEU A 238 -14.10 -18.19 7.70
C LEU A 238 -12.58 -18.23 7.52
N LEU A 239 -12.03 -17.42 6.60
CA LEU A 239 -10.58 -17.28 6.44
C LEU A 239 -9.92 -16.71 7.69
N HIS A 240 -10.55 -15.73 8.32
CA HIS A 240 -10.06 -15.15 9.57
C HIS A 240 -10.01 -16.19 10.70
N LEU A 241 -11.05 -17.02 10.85
CA LEU A 241 -11.00 -18.15 11.78
C LEU A 241 -9.85 -19.10 11.45
N ALA A 242 -9.71 -19.48 10.17
CA ALA A 242 -8.62 -20.36 9.72
C ALA A 242 -7.23 -19.80 10.03
N SER A 243 -7.03 -18.47 10.01
CA SER A 243 -5.75 -17.86 10.33
C SER A 243 -5.32 -18.12 11.79
N ARG A 244 -6.25 -18.22 12.72
CA ARG A 244 -6.00 -18.38 14.15
C ARG A 244 -6.01 -19.84 14.64
N GLY A 245 -6.57 -20.75 13.86
CA GLY A 245 -6.70 -22.15 14.23
C GLY A 245 -5.40 -22.95 14.17
N GLN A 246 -5.44 -24.13 14.76
CA GLN A 246 -4.38 -25.15 14.71
C GLN A 246 -4.92 -26.46 14.14
N HIS A 247 -4.60 -26.73 12.87
CA HIS A 247 -5.12 -27.92 12.18
C HIS A 247 -4.74 -29.25 12.87
N ALA A 248 -3.57 -29.30 13.53
CA ALA A 248 -3.09 -30.48 14.24
C ALA A 248 -4.02 -30.97 15.36
N ASN A 249 -4.92 -30.13 15.86
CA ASN A 249 -5.93 -30.54 16.82
C ASN A 249 -7.01 -31.43 16.19
N VAL A 250 -7.30 -31.22 14.90
CA VAL A 250 -8.37 -31.88 14.15
C VAL A 250 -7.82 -32.94 13.20
N ASP A 251 -6.68 -32.63 12.56
CA ASP A 251 -6.02 -33.53 11.60
C ASP A 251 -5.21 -34.60 12.32
N MET A 252 -5.22 -35.81 11.76
CA MET A 252 -4.34 -36.89 12.18
C MET A 252 -3.01 -36.74 11.42
N LEU A 253 -1.93 -36.61 12.16
CA LEU A 253 -0.58 -36.45 11.61
C LEU A 253 0.13 -37.81 11.51
N VAL A 254 1.22 -37.88 10.74
CA VAL A 254 2.08 -39.05 10.62
C VAL A 254 2.55 -39.51 12.01
N GLN A 255 2.96 -38.59 12.88
CA GLN A 255 3.36 -38.90 14.25
C GLN A 255 2.25 -39.53 15.11
N ASP A 256 1.00 -39.18 14.85
CA ASP A 256 -0.13 -39.75 15.59
C ASP A 256 -0.37 -41.23 15.25
N ILE A 257 0.06 -41.65 14.04
CA ILE A 257 -0.06 -43.04 13.57
C ILE A 257 1.21 -43.86 13.90
N TYR A 258 2.38 -43.27 13.67
CA TYR A 258 3.66 -43.97 13.74
C TYR A 258 4.49 -43.67 14.99
N GLY A 259 4.01 -42.77 15.86
CA GLY A 259 4.73 -42.32 17.07
C GLY A 259 5.90 -41.36 16.80
N GLY A 260 6.06 -40.93 15.54
CA GLY A 260 7.14 -40.03 15.10
C GLY A 260 7.18 -39.90 13.58
N ALA A 261 8.33 -39.47 13.03
CA ALA A 261 8.55 -39.42 11.59
C ALA A 261 8.67 -40.82 11.00
N HIS A 262 8.11 -41.08 9.81
CA HIS A 262 8.26 -42.34 9.10
C HIS A 262 9.52 -42.28 8.22
N GLN A 263 10.67 -42.67 8.80
CA GLN A 263 11.99 -42.49 8.18
C GLN A 263 12.13 -43.23 6.84
N THR A 264 11.59 -44.44 6.70
CA THR A 264 11.69 -45.23 5.47
C THR A 264 11.03 -44.59 4.27
N LEU A 265 9.95 -43.85 4.48
CA LEU A 265 9.26 -43.11 3.43
C LEU A 265 9.66 -41.63 3.36
N GLY A 266 10.56 -41.17 4.25
CA GLY A 266 10.96 -39.76 4.33
C GLY A 266 9.83 -38.80 4.76
N LEU A 267 8.81 -39.30 5.49
CA LEU A 267 7.68 -38.50 5.92
C LEU A 267 7.95 -37.87 7.28
N SER A 268 7.86 -36.55 7.34
CA SER A 268 7.92 -35.80 8.62
C SER A 268 6.75 -36.17 9.53
N GLY A 269 6.99 -36.23 10.83
CA GLY A 269 5.94 -36.44 11.83
C GLY A 269 4.79 -35.44 11.78
N ASN A 270 5.07 -34.21 11.37
CA ASN A 270 4.08 -33.13 11.27
C ASN A 270 3.29 -33.14 9.96
N LEU A 271 3.55 -34.08 9.05
CA LEU A 271 2.77 -34.18 7.83
C LEU A 271 1.36 -34.68 8.14
N ILE A 272 0.35 -34.10 7.47
CA ILE A 272 -1.04 -34.54 7.59
C ILE A 272 -1.17 -35.92 6.94
N ALA A 273 -1.56 -36.90 7.72
CA ALA A 273 -1.87 -38.24 7.25
C ALA A 273 -3.37 -38.40 6.93
N SER A 274 -4.24 -37.72 7.68
CA SER A 274 -5.66 -37.71 7.41
C SER A 274 -6.28 -36.40 7.88
N SER A 275 -6.78 -35.59 6.92
CA SER A 275 -7.55 -34.39 7.24
C SER A 275 -8.81 -34.75 8.00
N PHE A 276 -9.10 -34.02 9.06
CA PHE A 276 -10.20 -34.32 10.00
C PHE A 276 -10.10 -35.70 10.66
N GLY A 277 -8.96 -36.38 10.59
CA GLY A 277 -8.84 -37.78 11.04
C GLY A 277 -9.12 -38.00 12.52
N LYS A 278 -8.93 -37.00 13.38
CA LYS A 278 -9.19 -37.08 14.80
C LYS A 278 -10.68 -36.91 15.13
N SER A 279 -11.46 -36.32 14.24
CA SER A 279 -12.89 -36.03 14.52
C SER A 279 -13.77 -37.26 14.67
N ALA A 280 -13.34 -38.40 14.16
CA ALA A 280 -14.10 -39.65 14.28
C ALA A 280 -13.94 -40.35 15.66
N THR A 281 -12.86 -40.02 16.39
CA THR A 281 -12.45 -40.75 17.59
C THR A 281 -12.41 -39.89 18.87
N ALA A 282 -12.53 -38.56 18.71
CA ALA A 282 -12.46 -37.64 19.85
C ALA A 282 -13.82 -37.43 20.48
N ASP A 283 -13.88 -37.54 21.79
CA ASP A 283 -15.08 -37.21 22.60
C ASP A 283 -15.19 -35.70 22.92
N THR A 284 -14.35 -34.87 22.30
CA THR A 284 -14.27 -33.44 22.55
C THR A 284 -14.78 -32.62 21.37
N GLU A 285 -15.44 -31.52 21.64
CA GLU A 285 -15.77 -30.55 20.60
C GLU A 285 -14.53 -29.80 20.14
N PHE A 286 -14.38 -29.64 18.82
CA PHE A 286 -13.30 -28.89 18.22
C PHE A 286 -13.66 -27.42 18.09
N SER A 287 -12.65 -26.53 18.21
CA SER A 287 -12.87 -25.11 18.00
C SER A 287 -13.20 -24.81 16.52
N LYS A 288 -13.96 -23.74 16.29
CA LYS A 288 -14.31 -23.31 14.94
C LYS A 288 -13.06 -22.93 14.14
N GLU A 289 -12.09 -22.34 14.81
CA GLU A 289 -10.80 -21.94 14.28
C GLU A 289 -10.00 -23.14 13.77
N ASP A 290 -9.94 -24.22 14.56
CA ASP A 290 -9.18 -25.42 14.21
C ASP A 290 -9.84 -26.18 13.06
N MET A 291 -11.18 -26.28 13.06
CA MET A 291 -11.92 -26.88 11.94
C MET A 291 -11.77 -26.07 10.65
N ALA A 292 -11.85 -24.73 10.72
CA ALA A 292 -11.66 -23.87 9.56
C ALA A 292 -10.22 -24.00 9.00
N LYS A 293 -9.23 -24.09 9.88
CA LYS A 293 -7.82 -24.28 9.50
C LYS A 293 -7.59 -25.63 8.83
N SER A 294 -8.10 -26.72 9.41
CA SER A 294 -8.02 -28.06 8.84
C SER A 294 -8.66 -28.10 7.44
N LEU A 295 -9.85 -27.51 7.29
CA LEU A 295 -10.56 -27.46 6.01
C LEU A 295 -9.77 -26.68 4.95
N LEU A 296 -9.17 -25.54 5.32
CA LEU A 296 -8.35 -24.75 4.41
C LEU A 296 -7.11 -25.52 3.97
N HIS A 297 -6.44 -26.21 4.90
CA HIS A 297 -5.29 -27.05 4.58
C HIS A 297 -5.65 -28.22 3.66
N MET A 298 -6.76 -28.93 3.95
CA MET A 298 -7.24 -30.04 3.16
C MET A 298 -7.41 -29.62 1.69
N ILE A 299 -8.19 -28.57 1.45
CA ILE A 299 -8.49 -28.11 0.08
C ILE A 299 -7.26 -27.55 -0.62
N SER A 300 -6.48 -26.73 0.07
CA SER A 300 -5.27 -26.11 -0.50
C SER A 300 -4.19 -27.15 -0.83
N ASN A 301 -4.05 -28.19 0.01
CA ASN A 301 -3.09 -29.28 -0.22
C ASN A 301 -3.48 -30.12 -1.45
N ASP A 302 -4.76 -30.48 -1.57
CA ASP A 302 -5.27 -31.26 -2.70
C ASP A 302 -5.13 -30.48 -4.02
N ILE A 303 -5.43 -29.19 -4.02
CA ILE A 303 -5.23 -28.32 -5.19
C ILE A 303 -3.75 -28.28 -5.59
N GLY A 304 -2.84 -28.12 -4.63
CA GLY A 304 -1.40 -28.11 -4.87
C GLY A 304 -0.89 -29.45 -5.41
N GLN A 305 -1.39 -30.54 -4.87
CA GLN A 305 -1.03 -31.91 -5.35
C GLN A 305 -1.53 -32.16 -6.78
N LEU A 306 -2.78 -31.83 -7.07
CA LEU A 306 -3.34 -31.95 -8.42
C LEU A 306 -2.56 -31.09 -9.41
N ALA A 307 -2.29 -29.84 -9.08
CA ALA A 307 -1.51 -28.94 -9.90
C ALA A 307 -0.11 -29.51 -10.22
N CYS A 308 0.55 -30.05 -9.22
CA CYS A 308 1.85 -30.70 -9.38
C CYS A 308 1.79 -31.93 -10.31
N LEU A 309 0.78 -32.77 -10.15
CA LEU A 309 0.59 -33.97 -11.00
C LEU A 309 0.36 -33.57 -12.46
N TYR A 310 -0.49 -32.59 -12.75
CA TYR A 310 -0.71 -32.11 -14.10
C TYR A 310 0.53 -31.42 -14.69
N ALA A 311 1.24 -30.62 -13.89
CA ALA A 311 2.48 -29.98 -14.34
C ALA A 311 3.52 -31.04 -14.76
N LYS A 312 3.73 -32.08 -13.96
CA LYS A 312 4.64 -33.20 -14.29
C LYS A 312 4.19 -34.00 -15.51
N LEU A 313 2.88 -34.28 -15.61
CA LEU A 313 2.33 -35.04 -16.74
C LEU A 313 2.56 -34.31 -18.07
N HIS A 314 2.52 -32.98 -18.05
CA HIS A 314 2.70 -32.17 -19.26
C HIS A 314 4.09 -31.51 -19.36
N CYS A 315 5.06 -31.94 -18.53
CA CYS A 315 6.44 -31.43 -18.51
C CYS A 315 6.53 -29.92 -18.36
N LEU A 316 5.71 -29.32 -17.46
CA LEU A 316 5.69 -27.91 -17.14
C LEU A 316 6.32 -27.67 -15.77
N ASP A 317 7.11 -26.62 -15.65
CA ASP A 317 7.80 -26.22 -14.43
C ASP A 317 7.15 -25.01 -13.72
N ARG A 318 6.23 -24.32 -14.40
CA ARG A 318 5.54 -23.11 -13.91
C ARG A 318 4.04 -23.31 -13.80
N VAL A 319 3.51 -23.08 -12.59
CA VAL A 319 2.09 -23.16 -12.31
C VAL A 319 1.61 -21.82 -11.76
N TYR A 320 0.79 -21.12 -12.52
CA TYR A 320 0.14 -19.90 -12.06
C TYR A 320 -1.20 -20.22 -11.40
N PHE A 321 -1.43 -19.60 -10.25
CA PHE A 321 -2.67 -19.73 -9.50
C PHE A 321 -3.50 -18.47 -9.64
N GLY A 322 -4.74 -18.65 -10.11
CA GLY A 322 -5.74 -17.60 -10.23
C GLY A 322 -7.04 -17.97 -9.51
N GLY A 323 -7.97 -17.01 -9.44
CA GLY A 323 -9.28 -17.19 -8.82
C GLY A 323 -9.35 -16.70 -7.38
N PHE A 324 -10.55 -16.28 -6.99
CA PHE A 324 -10.80 -15.59 -5.72
C PHE A 324 -10.63 -16.43 -4.44
N PHE A 325 -10.39 -17.73 -4.55
CA PHE A 325 -10.07 -18.57 -3.40
C PHE A 325 -8.72 -18.19 -2.78
N ILE A 326 -7.76 -17.77 -3.60
CA ILE A 326 -6.39 -17.44 -3.13
C ILE A 326 -6.39 -16.19 -2.27
N ARG A 327 -6.98 -15.08 -2.75
CA ARG A 327 -7.12 -13.79 -2.05
C ARG A 327 -5.86 -13.29 -1.34
N GLY A 328 -4.68 -13.64 -1.83
CA GLY A 328 -3.43 -13.32 -1.15
C GLY A 328 -3.31 -13.94 0.26
N HIS A 329 -4.15 -14.92 0.63
CA HIS A 329 -4.19 -15.46 1.99
C HIS A 329 -2.92 -16.29 2.30
N PRO A 330 -2.11 -15.92 3.32
CA PRO A 330 -0.80 -16.53 3.55
C PRO A 330 -0.86 -18.05 3.79
N VAL A 331 -1.87 -18.54 4.50
CA VAL A 331 -2.02 -19.98 4.78
C VAL A 331 -2.30 -20.77 3.50
N THR A 332 -3.17 -20.24 2.63
CA THR A 332 -3.51 -20.87 1.34
C THR A 332 -2.26 -20.96 0.46
N MET A 333 -1.57 -19.83 0.25
CA MET A 333 -0.37 -19.76 -0.58
C MET A 333 0.76 -20.65 -0.04
N ARG A 334 0.97 -20.62 1.30
CA ARG A 334 1.94 -21.48 1.97
C ARG A 334 1.66 -22.95 1.74
N THR A 335 0.40 -23.37 1.92
CA THR A 335 0.01 -24.78 1.79
C THR A 335 0.14 -25.26 0.36
N ILE A 336 -0.29 -24.48 -0.63
CA ILE A 336 -0.14 -24.81 -2.05
C ILE A 336 1.36 -24.90 -2.43
N THR A 337 2.15 -23.90 -2.03
CA THR A 337 3.59 -23.90 -2.31
C THR A 337 4.29 -25.10 -1.68
N TYR A 338 3.98 -25.41 -0.41
CA TYR A 338 4.53 -26.57 0.27
C TYR A 338 4.16 -27.86 -0.45
N SER A 339 2.88 -28.04 -0.80
CA SER A 339 2.38 -29.22 -1.51
C SER A 339 3.11 -29.43 -2.84
N ILE A 340 3.20 -28.37 -3.66
CA ILE A 340 3.92 -28.45 -4.95
C ILE A 340 5.40 -28.79 -4.76
N ASN A 341 6.09 -28.11 -3.85
CA ASN A 341 7.50 -28.38 -3.59
C ASN A 341 7.74 -29.80 -3.08
N PHE A 342 6.88 -30.30 -2.19
CA PHE A 342 6.98 -31.65 -1.65
C PHE A 342 6.83 -32.70 -2.74
N PHE A 343 5.78 -32.65 -3.55
CA PHE A 343 5.48 -33.66 -4.57
C PHE A 343 6.34 -33.50 -5.83
N SER A 344 6.82 -32.29 -6.14
CA SER A 344 7.73 -32.08 -7.27
C SER A 344 9.20 -32.22 -6.93
N LYS A 345 9.55 -32.25 -5.64
CA LYS A 345 10.93 -32.16 -5.15
C LYS A 345 11.64 -30.88 -5.59
N GLY A 346 10.85 -29.79 -5.74
CA GLY A 346 11.34 -28.48 -6.15
C GLY A 346 11.45 -28.25 -7.66
N GLU A 347 11.04 -29.25 -8.49
CA GLU A 347 11.10 -29.14 -9.96
C GLU A 347 9.98 -28.23 -10.54
N VAL A 348 8.89 -28.04 -9.82
CA VAL A 348 7.74 -27.22 -10.23
C VAL A 348 7.61 -26.02 -9.31
N GLN A 349 7.38 -24.84 -9.88
CA GLN A 349 7.23 -23.59 -9.15
C GLN A 349 5.77 -23.17 -9.07
N ALA A 350 5.29 -22.87 -7.85
CA ALA A 350 4.01 -22.24 -7.61
C ALA A 350 4.15 -20.71 -7.74
N LEU A 351 3.35 -20.11 -8.61
CA LEU A 351 3.33 -18.67 -8.90
C LEU A 351 1.92 -18.13 -8.64
N PHE A 352 1.84 -17.07 -7.88
CA PHE A 352 0.58 -16.40 -7.58
C PHE A 352 0.50 -15.08 -8.34
N LEU A 353 -0.73 -14.66 -8.67
CA LEU A 353 -1.00 -13.44 -9.43
C LEU A 353 -1.57 -12.37 -8.51
N ARG A 354 -1.27 -11.10 -8.78
CA ARG A 354 -1.83 -9.97 -8.05
C ARG A 354 -3.30 -9.70 -8.41
N HIS A 355 -3.67 -9.96 -9.67
CA HIS A 355 -5.03 -9.79 -10.18
C HIS A 355 -5.76 -11.12 -10.35
N GLU A 356 -5.45 -12.10 -9.52
CA GLU A 356 -5.89 -13.50 -9.62
C GLU A 356 -7.40 -13.67 -9.77
N GLY A 357 -8.19 -12.78 -9.19
CA GLY A 357 -9.66 -12.87 -9.16
C GLY A 357 -10.38 -12.28 -10.36
N TYR A 358 -9.70 -11.46 -11.18
CA TYR A 358 -10.32 -10.66 -12.23
C TYR A 358 -9.97 -11.07 -13.66
N LEU A 359 -9.23 -12.16 -13.83
CA LEU A 359 -8.72 -12.59 -15.13
C LEU A 359 -9.83 -12.77 -16.18
N GLY A 360 -10.97 -13.35 -15.80
CA GLY A 360 -12.13 -13.51 -16.68
C GLY A 360 -12.73 -12.18 -17.12
N ALA A 361 -12.89 -11.25 -16.17
CA ALA A 361 -13.44 -9.92 -16.46
C ALA A 361 -12.50 -9.09 -17.34
N ILE A 362 -11.17 -9.17 -17.09
CA ILE A 362 -10.14 -8.53 -17.93
C ILE A 362 -10.23 -9.08 -19.36
N GLY A 363 -10.28 -10.40 -19.53
CA GLY A 363 -10.34 -11.02 -20.84
C GLY A 363 -11.62 -10.67 -21.62
N ALA A 364 -12.77 -10.64 -20.95
CA ALA A 364 -14.02 -10.20 -21.54
C ALA A 364 -13.96 -8.72 -21.98
N PHE A 365 -13.38 -7.86 -21.13
CA PHE A 365 -13.15 -6.46 -21.46
C PHE A 365 -12.27 -6.29 -22.71
N LEU A 366 -11.15 -7.00 -22.77
CA LEU A 366 -10.22 -6.96 -23.90
C LEU A 366 -10.88 -7.44 -25.21
N LYS A 367 -11.69 -8.50 -25.14
CA LYS A 367 -12.44 -8.97 -26.30
C LYS A 367 -13.44 -7.94 -26.83
N GLY A 368 -14.16 -7.27 -25.94
CA GLY A 368 -15.04 -6.19 -26.32
C GLY A 368 -14.29 -5.03 -27.00
N ALA A 369 -13.14 -4.66 -26.47
CA ALA A 369 -12.30 -3.62 -27.04
C ALA A 369 -11.79 -3.95 -28.45
N GLU A 370 -11.45 -5.22 -28.72
CA GLU A 370 -11.01 -5.68 -30.05
C GLU A 370 -12.15 -5.69 -31.09
N GLN A 371 -13.35 -6.06 -30.69
CA GLN A 371 -14.50 -6.12 -31.60
C GLN A 371 -14.87 -4.75 -32.17
N ASP A 372 -14.67 -3.69 -31.41
CA ASP A 372 -15.07 -2.35 -31.84
C ASP A 372 -14.07 -1.69 -32.79
N ASN A 373 -12.81 -2.11 -32.78
CA ASN A 373 -11.81 -1.55 -33.67
C ASN A 373 -10.74 -2.57 -34.11
N PRO A 374 -11.13 -3.60 -34.90
CA PRO A 374 -10.27 -4.72 -35.24
C PRO A 374 -9.03 -4.34 -36.07
N ASN A 375 -9.00 -3.15 -36.68
CA ASN A 375 -7.91 -2.72 -37.57
C ASN A 375 -6.90 -1.73 -36.93
N GLN A 376 -7.11 -1.34 -35.69
CA GLN A 376 -6.31 -0.24 -35.09
C GLN A 376 -5.31 -0.70 -34.04
N TYR A 377 -5.43 -1.91 -33.47
CA TYR A 377 -4.56 -2.33 -32.39
C TYR A 377 -4.19 -3.82 -32.49
N SER A 378 -2.92 -4.10 -32.76
CA SER A 378 -2.30 -5.26 -32.17
C SER A 378 -1.89 -4.86 -30.75
N TRP A 379 -2.52 -5.42 -29.75
CA TRP A 379 -2.20 -5.20 -28.35
C TRP A 379 -0.70 -5.48 -28.05
N GLU A 380 -0.06 -6.34 -28.83
CA GLU A 380 1.35 -6.66 -28.75
C GLU A 380 2.26 -5.49 -29.11
N GLU A 381 2.03 -4.78 -30.20
CA GLU A 381 2.85 -3.64 -30.65
C GLU A 381 2.74 -2.47 -29.69
N ASN A 382 1.58 -2.22 -29.14
CA ASN A 382 1.28 -1.07 -28.34
C ASN A 382 1.82 -1.21 -26.89
N TYR A 383 1.84 -2.42 -26.34
CA TYR A 383 2.41 -2.66 -25.02
C TYR A 383 3.91 -2.80 -25.03
N ALA A 384 4.53 -3.30 -26.09
CA ALA A 384 5.98 -3.35 -26.23
C ALA A 384 6.61 -1.96 -26.33
N GLY A 385 5.92 -0.99 -26.95
CA GLY A 385 6.40 0.40 -27.07
C GLY A 385 6.15 1.25 -25.82
N SER A 386 5.07 0.99 -25.10
CA SER A 386 4.67 1.76 -23.90
C SER A 386 5.32 1.29 -22.62
N SER A 387 5.93 0.13 -22.61
CA SER A 387 6.77 -0.34 -21.52
C SER A 387 8.10 0.43 -21.42
N GLY A 388 8.10 1.75 -21.66
CA GLY A 388 9.24 2.66 -21.40
C GLY A 388 9.90 2.47 -20.01
N LEU A 389 9.45 1.48 -19.28
CA LEU A 389 10.04 0.86 -18.09
C LEU A 389 11.25 -0.03 -18.42
N MET A 390 11.55 -0.27 -19.69
CA MET A 390 12.75 -0.98 -20.14
C MET A 390 14.00 -0.11 -20.25
N SER A 391 13.96 1.15 -19.84
CA SER A 391 15.19 1.87 -19.61
C SER A 391 15.81 1.40 -18.31
N SER A 392 16.96 0.81 -18.43
CA SER A 392 17.81 0.24 -17.38
C SER A 392 18.36 1.26 -16.38
N SER A 393 17.57 2.24 -15.97
CA SER A 393 17.89 3.16 -14.89
C SER A 393 17.02 2.85 -13.69
N PRO A 394 17.61 2.43 -12.56
CA PRO A 394 16.88 2.15 -11.31
C PRO A 394 16.18 3.37 -10.71
N GLU A 395 16.37 4.55 -11.28
CA GLU A 395 16.03 5.82 -10.65
C GLU A 395 14.64 6.39 -10.99
N LEU A 396 13.91 5.82 -11.95
CA LEU A 396 12.66 6.45 -12.45
C LEU A 396 11.35 5.72 -12.12
N CYS A 397 11.38 4.66 -11.34
CA CYS A 397 10.21 3.79 -11.26
C CYS A 397 9.24 3.96 -10.08
N PRO A 398 9.55 4.52 -8.88
CA PRO A 398 8.59 4.45 -7.77
C PRO A 398 7.55 5.55 -7.70
N THR A 399 7.71 6.67 -8.41
CA THR A 399 6.93 7.88 -8.11
C THR A 399 5.57 7.99 -8.80
N GLN A 400 5.34 7.27 -9.88
CA GLN A 400 4.05 7.34 -10.59
C GLN A 400 3.01 6.34 -10.10
N ARG A 401 3.43 5.28 -9.38
CA ARG A 401 2.52 4.24 -8.86
C ARG A 401 1.82 4.57 -7.55
N ALA A 402 2.31 5.55 -6.81
CA ALA A 402 1.84 5.85 -5.46
C ALA A 402 0.52 6.64 -5.38
N ARG A 403 -0.21 6.82 -6.48
CA ARG A 403 -1.32 7.79 -6.51
C ARG A 403 -2.64 7.30 -7.09
N SER A 404 -2.82 6.01 -7.16
CA SER A 404 -4.17 5.46 -7.34
C SER A 404 -4.79 5.23 -5.96
N GLY A 405 -6.00 5.60 -5.78
CA GLY A 405 -6.77 5.70 -4.54
C GLY A 405 -6.32 4.82 -3.36
N THR A 406 -6.30 5.37 -2.18
CA THR A 406 -5.69 4.84 -0.95
C THR A 406 -6.19 3.46 -0.50
N PHE A 407 -7.34 2.98 -0.95
CA PHE A 407 -7.80 1.62 -0.64
C PHE A 407 -7.01 0.54 -1.38
N ASP A 408 -6.62 0.81 -2.62
CA ASP A 408 -5.75 -0.08 -3.39
C ASP A 408 -4.32 -0.09 -2.84
N LEU A 409 -3.84 1.02 -2.31
CA LEU A 409 -2.51 1.13 -1.71
C LEU A 409 -2.35 0.22 -0.48
N LEU A 410 -3.34 0.09 0.40
CA LEU A 410 -3.22 -0.73 1.60
C LEU A 410 -3.15 -2.24 1.29
N GLU A 411 -3.87 -2.72 0.29
CA GLU A 411 -3.83 -4.12 -0.12
C GLU A 411 -2.67 -4.43 -1.07
N MET A 412 -2.37 -3.54 -2.01
CA MET A 412 -1.21 -3.66 -2.91
C MET A 412 0.10 -3.44 -2.16
N ASP A 413 0.15 -2.57 -1.16
CA ASP A 413 1.31 -2.37 -0.30
C ASP A 413 1.71 -3.62 0.47
N ARG A 414 0.78 -4.47 0.86
CA ARG A 414 1.08 -5.76 1.50
C ARG A 414 1.78 -6.75 0.57
N LEU A 415 1.52 -6.66 -0.73
CA LEU A 415 2.06 -7.58 -1.75
C LEU A 415 3.23 -6.98 -2.54
N GLU A 416 3.30 -5.66 -2.69
CA GLU A 416 4.27 -4.97 -3.56
C GLU A 416 5.54 -4.52 -2.86
N ARG A 417 5.52 -4.35 -1.55
CA ARG A 417 6.69 -3.87 -0.83
C ARG A 417 7.52 -5.02 -0.30
N PRO A 418 8.79 -5.13 -0.73
CA PRO A 418 9.72 -5.97 0.00
C PRO A 418 9.79 -5.44 1.43
N LEU A 419 9.42 -6.25 2.41
CA LEU A 419 9.69 -5.96 3.80
C LEU A 419 11.21 -5.93 3.94
N VAL A 420 11.76 -4.74 4.07
CA VAL A 420 13.19 -4.59 4.33
C VAL A 420 13.41 -4.93 5.80
N ASN A 421 14.32 -5.87 6.06
CA ASN A 421 14.84 -6.07 7.40
C ASN A 421 15.57 -4.80 7.81
N LEU A 422 14.90 -3.94 8.56
CA LEU A 422 15.58 -2.89 9.28
C LEU A 422 16.40 -3.55 10.37
N PRO A 423 17.73 -3.33 10.41
CA PRO A 423 18.57 -3.87 11.48
C PRO A 423 18.15 -3.40 12.88
N LEU A 424 17.26 -2.39 12.95
CA LEU A 424 16.68 -1.82 14.18
C LEU A 424 15.50 -2.64 14.73
N LEU A 425 14.86 -3.46 13.90
CA LEU A 425 13.78 -4.31 14.36
C LEU A 425 14.35 -5.66 14.76
N LEU A 426 14.46 -5.90 16.06
CA LEU A 426 14.89 -7.18 16.62
C LEU A 426 13.91 -8.31 16.26
N ASP A 427 12.64 -8.00 16.27
CA ASP A 427 11.58 -8.89 15.86
C ASP A 427 10.59 -8.14 14.93
N PRO A 428 10.80 -8.21 13.60
CA PRO A 428 9.89 -7.57 12.64
C PRO A 428 8.46 -8.10 12.71
N SER A 429 8.27 -9.32 13.22
CA SER A 429 6.93 -9.94 13.32
C SER A 429 6.09 -9.36 14.45
N SER A 430 6.74 -8.83 15.49
CA SER A 430 6.07 -8.17 16.61
C SER A 430 5.87 -6.66 16.40
N TYR A 431 6.49 -6.08 15.36
CA TYR A 431 6.38 -4.65 15.09
C TYR A 431 5.00 -4.29 14.56
N VAL A 432 4.33 -3.39 15.27
CA VAL A 432 3.05 -2.79 14.87
C VAL A 432 3.27 -1.28 14.71
N PRO A 433 3.08 -0.70 13.52
CA PRO A 433 3.30 0.73 13.28
C PRO A 433 2.26 1.63 13.97
N ASP A 434 1.10 1.07 14.30
CA ASP A 434 0.02 1.76 15.00
C ASP A 434 0.16 1.56 16.51
N THR A 435 0.39 2.66 17.23
CA THR A 435 0.61 2.62 18.68
C THR A 435 -0.67 2.92 19.48
N VAL A 436 -1.71 3.48 18.84
CA VAL A 436 -2.97 3.85 19.48
C VAL A 436 -4.12 3.15 18.78
N ASP A 437 -4.64 2.12 19.41
CA ASP A 437 -5.87 1.43 19.00
C ASP A 437 -7.07 2.15 19.64
N LEU A 438 -7.95 2.67 18.79
CA LEU A 438 -9.16 3.39 19.19
C LEU A 438 -10.40 2.51 19.17
N THR A 439 -10.27 1.25 18.79
CA THR A 439 -11.42 0.35 18.60
C THR A 439 -12.11 0.05 19.91
N ASP A 440 -11.33 -0.27 20.94
CA ASP A 440 -11.84 -0.64 22.28
C ASP A 440 -11.79 0.51 23.29
N ASP A 441 -10.93 1.54 23.07
CA ASP A 441 -10.85 2.69 23.94
C ASP A 441 -11.84 3.80 23.53
N ALA A 442 -13.01 3.80 24.15
CA ALA A 442 -14.07 4.76 23.87
C ALA A 442 -13.71 6.22 24.23
N LEU A 443 -12.84 6.44 25.23
CA LEU A 443 -12.42 7.78 25.63
C LEU A 443 -11.41 8.34 24.64
N ALA A 444 -10.37 7.58 24.29
CA ALA A 444 -9.41 7.96 23.28
C ALA A 444 -10.09 8.15 21.91
N ARG A 445 -10.99 7.26 21.52
CA ARG A 445 -11.76 7.39 20.28
C ARG A 445 -12.56 8.70 20.23
N LYS A 446 -13.30 9.02 21.31
CA LYS A 446 -14.06 10.27 21.37
C LYS A 446 -13.15 11.48 21.23
N TYR A 447 -12.01 11.47 21.94
CA TYR A 447 -11.04 12.57 21.88
C TYR A 447 -10.50 12.76 20.45
N TRP A 448 -9.97 11.71 19.83
CA TRP A 448 -9.38 11.81 18.51
C TRP A 448 -10.38 12.19 17.42
N LEU A 449 -11.58 11.59 17.41
CA LEU A 449 -12.63 11.97 16.45
C LEU A 449 -12.99 13.46 16.59
N THR A 450 -13.07 13.96 17.82
CA THR A 450 -13.36 15.40 18.05
C THR A 450 -12.20 16.28 17.54
N CYS A 451 -10.93 15.89 17.74
CA CYS A 451 -9.78 16.61 17.19
C CYS A 451 -9.84 16.70 15.65
N PHE A 452 -10.20 15.60 14.97
CA PHE A 452 -10.31 15.59 13.51
C PHE A 452 -11.50 16.41 13.00
N GLU A 453 -12.63 16.39 13.70
CA GLU A 453 -13.79 17.23 13.40
C GLU A 453 -13.45 18.72 13.51
N GLU A 454 -12.81 19.12 14.59
CA GLU A 454 -12.42 20.51 14.84
C GLU A 454 -11.35 21.03 13.86
N ALA A 455 -10.45 20.16 13.39
CA ALA A 455 -9.41 20.54 12.42
C ALA A 455 -9.94 20.67 10.98
N LEU A 456 -11.16 20.16 10.69
CA LEU A 456 -11.67 20.03 9.33
C LEU A 456 -11.78 21.34 8.57
N ASP A 457 -12.27 22.41 9.21
CA ASP A 457 -12.41 23.73 8.57
C ASP A 457 -11.06 24.32 8.13
N GLY A 458 -10.00 24.10 8.93
CA GLY A 458 -8.64 24.48 8.58
C GLY A 458 -8.10 23.71 7.37
N VAL A 459 -8.38 22.40 7.30
CA VAL A 459 -7.98 21.57 6.16
C VAL A 459 -8.70 22.02 4.87
N VAL A 460 -10.00 22.31 4.94
CA VAL A 460 -10.80 22.83 3.81
C VAL A 460 -10.21 24.14 3.28
N LYS A 461 -9.90 25.09 4.16
CA LYS A 461 -9.28 26.38 3.77
C LYS A 461 -7.95 26.17 3.05
N ARG A 462 -7.08 25.30 3.58
CA ARG A 462 -5.77 24.99 2.98
C ARG A 462 -5.92 24.28 1.64
N ALA A 463 -6.87 23.35 1.52
CA ALA A 463 -7.17 22.67 0.26
C ALA A 463 -7.54 23.66 -0.85
N VAL A 464 -8.45 24.58 -0.57
CA VAL A 464 -8.82 25.64 -1.53
C VAL A 464 -7.63 26.54 -1.85
N ALA A 465 -6.87 26.98 -0.84
CA ALA A 465 -5.71 27.85 -1.01
C ALA A 465 -4.58 27.17 -1.81
N SER A 466 -4.48 25.84 -1.80
CA SER A 466 -3.48 25.10 -2.57
C SER A 466 -3.70 25.19 -4.08
N GLN A 467 -4.90 25.54 -4.54
CA GLN A 467 -5.30 25.58 -5.95
C GLN A 467 -5.98 26.91 -6.34
N PRO A 468 -5.29 28.04 -6.23
CA PRO A 468 -5.90 29.37 -6.43
C PRO A 468 -6.42 29.62 -7.86
N GLY A 469 -5.94 28.85 -8.85
CA GLY A 469 -6.40 28.96 -10.25
C GLY A 469 -7.56 28.02 -10.62
N SER A 470 -8.06 27.21 -9.68
CA SER A 470 -9.13 26.24 -9.95
C SER A 470 -10.49 26.82 -9.55
N VAL A 471 -11.37 27.02 -10.52
CA VAL A 471 -12.71 27.61 -10.30
C VAL A 471 -13.58 26.69 -9.44
N ASP A 472 -13.39 25.39 -9.51
CA ASP A 472 -14.17 24.36 -8.82
C ASP A 472 -13.58 23.94 -7.46
N ALA A 473 -12.43 24.51 -7.07
CA ALA A 473 -11.74 24.09 -5.85
C ALA A 473 -12.61 24.22 -4.59
N ALA A 474 -13.37 25.29 -4.47
CA ALA A 474 -14.25 25.51 -3.33
C ALA A 474 -15.39 24.48 -3.26
N GLU A 475 -15.98 24.14 -4.40
CA GLU A 475 -17.05 23.12 -4.47
C GLU A 475 -16.51 21.73 -4.13
N ARG A 476 -15.34 21.35 -4.68
CA ARG A 476 -14.69 20.07 -4.36
C ARG A 476 -14.28 19.96 -2.91
N ALA A 477 -13.80 21.05 -2.32
CA ALA A 477 -13.44 21.11 -0.91
C ALA A 477 -14.66 20.95 0.01
N GLU A 478 -15.83 21.48 -0.38
CA GLU A 478 -17.06 21.27 0.39
C GLU A 478 -17.57 19.82 0.27
N LYS A 479 -17.46 19.21 -0.92
CA LYS A 479 -17.75 17.77 -1.11
C LYS A 479 -16.82 16.88 -0.27
N PHE A 480 -15.53 17.19 -0.24
CA PHE A 480 -14.57 16.56 0.67
C PHE A 480 -14.99 16.70 2.13
N ARG A 481 -15.33 17.93 2.56
CA ARG A 481 -15.77 18.22 3.93
C ARG A 481 -16.92 17.33 4.35
N GLN A 482 -17.99 17.31 3.53
CA GLN A 482 -19.18 16.49 3.82
C GLN A 482 -18.84 15.01 3.90
N LYS A 483 -18.12 14.47 2.92
CA LYS A 483 -17.77 13.05 2.88
C LYS A 483 -16.91 12.63 4.08
N TYR A 484 -15.90 13.41 4.42
CA TYR A 484 -15.04 13.10 5.55
C TYR A 484 -15.79 13.22 6.89
N TRP A 485 -16.64 14.24 7.03
CA TRP A 485 -17.53 14.38 8.18
C TRP A 485 -18.43 13.16 8.36
N ASP A 486 -19.07 12.69 7.30
CA ASP A 486 -19.95 11.51 7.35
C ASP A 486 -19.19 10.26 7.78
N LYS A 487 -17.93 10.09 7.32
CA LYS A 487 -17.06 8.99 7.76
C LYS A 487 -16.73 9.10 9.26
N LEU A 488 -16.40 10.30 9.77
CA LEU A 488 -16.15 10.50 11.20
C LEU A 488 -17.39 10.19 12.05
N GLN A 489 -18.58 10.62 11.60
CA GLN A 489 -19.84 10.28 12.29
C GLN A 489 -20.13 8.77 12.26
N THR A 490 -19.86 8.11 11.15
CA THR A 490 -19.98 6.65 11.05
C THR A 490 -19.08 5.96 12.06
N LEU A 491 -17.80 6.34 12.14
CA LEU A 491 -16.82 5.77 13.08
C LEU A 491 -17.17 6.04 14.55
N ARG A 492 -17.86 7.17 14.84
CA ARG A 492 -18.34 7.50 16.18
C ARG A 492 -19.35 6.47 16.69
N HIS A 493 -20.22 5.99 15.79
CA HIS A 493 -21.29 5.04 16.11
C HIS A 493 -20.90 3.58 15.84
N GLN A 494 -20.04 3.36 14.86
CA GLN A 494 -19.61 2.04 14.38
C GLN A 494 -18.09 2.02 14.25
N PRO A 495 -17.33 1.77 15.32
CA PRO A 495 -15.86 1.87 15.31
C PRO A 495 -15.17 0.90 14.33
N PHE A 496 -15.85 -0.18 13.95
CA PHE A 496 -15.34 -1.21 13.05
C PHE A 496 -15.81 -1.05 11.59
N ALA A 497 -16.50 0.05 11.27
CA ALA A 497 -17.09 0.23 9.94
C ALA A 497 -16.09 0.13 8.78
N TYR A 498 -14.82 0.48 9.04
CA TYR A 498 -13.74 0.48 8.04
C TYR A 498 -12.52 -0.34 8.50
N GLY A 499 -12.71 -1.35 9.34
CA GLY A 499 -11.64 -2.17 9.89
C GLY A 499 -11.17 -1.70 11.27
N THR A 500 -9.94 -2.06 11.68
CA THR A 500 -9.36 -1.62 12.95
C THR A 500 -9.18 -0.11 12.96
N LEU A 501 -9.74 0.55 13.97
CA LEU A 501 -9.68 1.99 14.10
C LEU A 501 -8.46 2.42 14.91
N THR A 502 -7.51 3.09 14.27
CA THR A 502 -6.32 3.66 14.87
C THR A 502 -6.20 5.14 14.50
N VAL A 503 -5.32 5.89 15.16
CA VAL A 503 -5.02 7.27 14.77
C VAL A 503 -4.48 7.33 13.35
N ARG A 504 -3.62 6.36 12.96
CA ARG A 504 -3.13 6.23 11.58
C ARG A 504 -4.28 6.08 10.59
N SER A 505 -5.22 5.15 10.84
CA SER A 505 -6.33 4.91 9.92
C SER A 505 -7.26 6.13 9.76
N LEU A 506 -7.37 6.99 10.78
CA LEU A 506 -8.08 8.27 10.68
C LEU A 506 -7.34 9.26 9.77
N LEU A 507 -6.01 9.38 9.93
CA LEU A 507 -5.15 10.22 9.09
C LEU A 507 -5.19 9.74 7.64
N ASP A 508 -4.99 8.46 7.41
CA ASP A 508 -5.01 7.86 6.06
C ASP A 508 -6.38 8.04 5.40
N THR A 509 -7.48 7.92 6.16
CA THR A 509 -8.84 8.18 5.65
C THR A 509 -9.02 9.64 5.22
N ARG A 510 -8.44 10.59 5.95
CA ARG A 510 -8.47 12.02 5.57
C ARG A 510 -7.71 12.27 4.27
N GLU A 511 -6.47 11.78 4.19
CA GLU A 511 -5.63 11.92 2.99
C GLU A 511 -6.30 11.25 1.77
N HIS A 512 -6.94 10.10 1.99
CA HIS A 512 -7.74 9.44 0.96
C HIS A 512 -8.86 10.34 0.44
N CYS A 513 -9.67 10.89 1.34
CA CYS A 513 -10.77 11.77 0.93
C CYS A 513 -10.24 13.04 0.21
N LEU A 514 -9.13 13.62 0.64
CA LEU A 514 -8.51 14.75 -0.04
C LEU A 514 -8.10 14.41 -1.48
N ASN A 515 -7.44 13.27 -1.66
CA ASN A 515 -7.02 12.80 -2.98
C ASN A 515 -8.22 12.48 -3.90
N GLU A 516 -9.29 11.90 -3.36
CA GLU A 516 -10.51 11.61 -4.11
C GLU A 516 -11.13 12.90 -4.72
N PHE A 517 -11.06 14.00 -3.99
CA PHE A 517 -11.51 15.31 -4.48
C PHE A 517 -10.38 16.13 -5.14
N ASN A 518 -9.30 15.48 -5.56
CA ASN A 518 -8.18 16.09 -6.28
C ASN A 518 -7.45 17.21 -5.50
N PHE A 519 -7.20 16.98 -4.21
CA PHE A 519 -6.33 17.81 -3.38
C PHE A 519 -5.06 17.06 -3.00
N PRO A 520 -4.09 16.90 -3.91
CA PRO A 520 -2.91 16.06 -3.67
C PRO A 520 -1.94 16.63 -2.63
N ASP A 521 -1.94 17.94 -2.41
CA ASP A 521 -1.13 18.61 -1.38
C ASP A 521 -1.81 19.88 -0.87
N PRO A 522 -2.72 19.77 0.10
CA PRO A 522 -3.40 20.92 0.71
C PRO A 522 -2.45 21.91 1.40
N TYR A 523 -1.27 21.44 1.84
CA TYR A 523 -0.29 22.23 2.58
C TYR A 523 0.77 22.87 1.68
N SER A 524 0.70 22.71 0.36
CA SER A 524 1.72 23.18 -0.57
C SER A 524 2.10 24.65 -0.39
N LYS A 525 1.13 25.54 -0.20
CA LYS A 525 1.40 26.98 -0.01
C LYS A 525 2.04 27.29 1.35
N VAL A 526 1.64 26.58 2.38
CA VAL A 526 2.24 26.69 3.72
C VAL A 526 3.69 26.24 3.66
N LYS A 527 3.95 25.07 3.10
CA LYS A 527 5.30 24.50 2.96
C LYS A 527 6.23 25.43 2.16
N GLN A 528 5.76 25.96 1.03
CA GLN A 528 6.53 26.92 0.22
C GLN A 528 6.95 28.15 1.04
N LYS A 529 5.99 28.77 1.74
CA LYS A 529 6.22 29.95 2.57
C LYS A 529 7.22 29.64 3.67
N ASP A 530 6.98 28.56 4.43
CA ASP A 530 7.78 28.21 5.61
C ASP A 530 9.21 27.83 5.22
N ASN A 531 9.40 27.07 4.13
CA ASN A 531 10.73 26.78 3.60
C ASN A 531 11.47 28.05 3.15
N GLY A 532 10.78 28.99 2.49
CA GLY A 532 11.37 30.25 2.08
C GLY A 532 11.83 31.10 3.26
N VAL A 533 11.02 31.21 4.31
CA VAL A 533 11.37 31.95 5.54
C VAL A 533 12.53 31.27 6.28
N ALA A 534 12.48 29.96 6.44
CA ALA A 534 13.52 29.20 7.16
C ALA A 534 14.88 29.27 6.43
N LEU A 535 14.95 29.17 5.10
CA LEU A 535 16.18 29.30 4.33
C LEU A 535 16.85 30.67 4.53
N LYS A 536 16.09 31.75 4.59
CA LYS A 536 16.63 33.10 4.87
C LYS A 536 17.28 33.18 6.26
N CYS A 537 16.80 32.41 7.22
CA CYS A 537 17.32 32.38 8.59
C CYS A 537 18.50 31.42 8.79
N PHE A 538 18.73 30.46 7.86
CA PHE A 538 19.66 29.36 8.04
C PHE A 538 21.08 29.80 8.39
N GLN A 539 21.68 30.68 7.60
CA GLN A 539 23.05 31.16 7.84
C GLN A 539 23.21 31.82 9.20
N ARG A 540 22.24 32.60 9.63
CA ARG A 540 22.26 33.25 10.96
C ARG A 540 22.24 32.22 12.09
N VAL A 541 21.43 31.17 11.96
CA VAL A 541 21.37 30.07 12.93
C VAL A 541 22.70 29.34 12.99
N ILE A 542 23.30 29.02 11.82
CA ILE A 542 24.62 28.37 11.77
C ILE A 542 25.71 29.23 12.42
N HIS A 543 25.79 30.53 12.12
CA HIS A 543 26.75 31.42 12.73
C HIS A 543 26.58 31.48 14.27
N SER A 544 25.35 31.50 14.76
CA SER A 544 25.10 31.47 16.22
C SER A 544 25.54 30.17 16.85
N LEU A 545 25.36 29.04 16.20
CA LEU A 545 25.79 27.72 16.68
C LEU A 545 27.32 27.58 16.66
N ASP A 546 27.98 28.06 15.61
CA ASP A 546 29.43 27.99 15.46
C ASP A 546 30.16 28.88 16.47
N ALA A 547 29.53 29.93 17.00
CA ALA A 547 30.06 30.79 18.04
C ALA A 547 30.04 30.15 19.44
N LEU A 548 29.30 29.06 19.65
CA LEU A 548 29.16 28.39 20.95
C LEU A 548 30.28 27.38 21.19
N GLY A 549 30.65 27.20 22.47
CA GLY A 549 31.44 26.08 22.91
C GLY A 549 30.82 24.74 22.57
N TRP A 550 31.63 23.68 22.50
CA TRP A 550 31.14 22.39 22.00
C TRP A 550 29.91 21.85 22.78
N GLU A 551 29.94 21.84 24.12
CA GLU A 551 28.84 21.31 24.96
C GLU A 551 27.57 22.19 24.82
N GLU A 552 27.77 23.52 24.82
CA GLU A 552 26.67 24.48 24.64
C GLU A 552 26.02 24.34 23.25
N ARG A 553 26.85 24.12 22.23
CA ARG A 553 26.37 23.88 20.85
C ARG A 553 25.55 22.60 20.76
N GLN A 554 25.95 21.50 21.42
CA GLN A 554 25.17 20.28 21.46
C GLN A 554 23.76 20.50 22.08
N LEU A 555 23.71 21.26 23.19
CA LEU A 555 22.43 21.60 23.82
C LEU A 555 21.56 22.48 22.89
N ALA A 556 22.17 23.46 22.24
CA ALA A 556 21.50 24.35 21.32
C ALA A 556 20.95 23.59 20.10
N LEU A 557 21.67 22.60 19.61
CA LEU A 557 21.21 21.71 18.51
C LEU A 557 20.00 20.87 18.95
N VAL A 558 20.04 20.26 20.11
CA VAL A 558 18.90 19.48 20.65
C VAL A 558 17.68 20.39 20.87
N LYS A 559 17.88 21.58 21.50
CA LYS A 559 16.80 22.57 21.63
C LYS A 559 16.28 23.04 20.26
N GLY A 560 17.13 23.10 19.25
CA GLY A 560 16.76 23.41 17.87
C GLY A 560 15.83 22.36 17.25
N LEU A 561 16.14 21.08 17.42
CA LEU A 561 15.29 19.99 16.98
C LEU A 561 13.92 20.03 17.67
N LEU A 562 13.89 20.18 18.99
CA LEU A 562 12.65 20.25 19.77
C LEU A 562 11.78 21.47 19.36
N ALA A 563 12.42 22.62 19.14
CA ALA A 563 11.72 23.84 18.73
C ALA A 563 11.22 23.77 17.28
N GLY A 564 11.98 23.12 16.38
CA GLY A 564 11.58 22.89 15.00
C GLY A 564 10.30 22.06 14.92
N ASN A 565 10.25 20.98 15.66
CA ASN A 565 9.12 20.04 15.68
C ASN A 565 7.81 20.65 16.22
N VAL A 566 7.85 21.83 16.86
CA VAL A 566 6.64 22.58 17.24
C VAL A 566 5.86 23.07 16.01
N PHE A 567 6.52 23.25 14.85
CA PHE A 567 5.88 23.80 13.63
C PHE A 567 5.11 22.75 12.84
N ASP A 568 4.28 21.99 13.54
CA ASP A 568 3.38 20.98 12.97
C ASP A 568 1.98 21.58 12.72
N TRP A 569 1.69 21.90 11.45
CA TRP A 569 0.39 22.40 11.02
C TRP A 569 -0.74 21.36 11.11
N GLY A 570 -0.40 20.10 11.32
CA GLY A 570 -1.36 19.02 11.57
C GLY A 570 -1.98 19.09 12.97
N ALA A 571 -1.28 19.70 13.92
CA ALA A 571 -1.75 19.89 15.29
C ALA A 571 -2.59 21.18 15.40
N LYS A 572 -3.89 21.06 15.71
CA LYS A 572 -4.80 22.20 15.78
C LYS A 572 -4.29 23.32 16.69
N ALA A 573 -3.84 22.99 17.90
CA ALA A 573 -3.34 23.99 18.85
C ALA A 573 -2.16 24.79 18.30
N VAL A 574 -1.33 24.18 17.48
CA VAL A 574 -0.18 24.82 16.82
C VAL A 574 -0.66 25.65 15.63
N SER A 575 -1.53 25.10 14.78
CA SER A 575 -2.06 25.85 13.64
C SER A 575 -2.80 27.10 14.07
N ASP A 576 -3.56 27.05 15.18
CA ASP A 576 -4.24 28.21 15.76
C ASP A 576 -3.23 29.30 16.20
N VAL A 577 -2.09 28.93 16.78
CA VAL A 577 -1.01 29.85 17.14
C VAL A 577 -0.35 30.45 15.90
N LEU A 578 0.01 29.60 14.91
CA LEU A 578 0.68 30.04 13.68
C LEU A 578 -0.22 30.94 12.82
N GLU A 579 -1.55 30.76 12.86
CA GLU A 579 -2.51 31.60 12.17
C GLU A 579 -2.76 32.93 12.92
N SER A 580 -2.79 32.90 14.25
CA SER A 580 -3.08 34.05 15.08
C SER A 580 -1.88 34.95 15.36
N ASP A 581 -0.68 34.41 15.41
CA ASP A 581 0.58 35.13 15.68
C ASP A 581 1.61 34.92 14.54
N PRO A 582 1.56 35.73 13.48
CA PRO A 582 2.53 35.67 12.38
C PRO A 582 3.98 35.98 12.79
N GLN A 583 4.20 36.50 14.00
CA GLN A 583 5.53 36.78 14.56
C GLN A 583 6.11 35.58 15.31
N PHE A 584 5.30 34.53 15.58
CA PHE A 584 5.78 33.32 16.21
C PHE A 584 6.81 32.63 15.34
N GLY A 585 8.05 32.61 15.79
CA GLY A 585 9.18 32.12 15.03
C GLY A 585 10.06 31.14 15.82
N PHE A 586 11.09 30.61 15.16
CA PHE A 586 12.00 29.62 15.70
C PHE A 586 12.65 30.01 17.04
N GLU A 587 13.12 31.25 17.18
CA GLU A 587 13.75 31.72 18.41
C GLU A 587 12.72 31.86 19.57
N GLU A 588 11.49 32.14 19.26
CA GLU A 588 10.42 32.17 20.27
C GLU A 588 10.04 30.75 20.70
N ALA A 589 9.91 29.82 19.76
CA ALA A 589 9.70 28.42 20.08
C ALA A 589 10.82 27.89 21.00
N LYS A 590 12.09 28.19 20.71
CA LYS A 590 13.22 27.81 21.57
C LYS A 590 13.11 28.39 22.98
N ARG A 591 12.65 29.66 23.13
CA ARG A 591 12.48 30.30 24.45
C ARG A 591 11.32 29.69 25.24
N LYS A 592 10.30 29.18 24.57
CA LYS A 592 9.14 28.53 25.22
C LYS A 592 9.39 27.06 25.59
N LEU A 593 10.50 26.46 25.16
CA LEU A 593 10.85 25.10 25.57
C LEU A 593 11.09 25.03 27.09
N GLN A 594 10.58 23.94 27.68
CA GLN A 594 10.81 23.65 29.08
C GLN A 594 12.32 23.49 29.33
N GLU A 595 12.84 24.08 30.43
CA GLU A 595 14.20 23.85 30.83
C GLU A 595 14.41 22.41 31.36
N ARG A 596 15.65 21.92 31.23
CA ARG A 596 16.03 20.61 31.75
C ARG A 596 15.95 20.56 33.31
N PRO A 597 15.62 19.36 33.86
CA PRO A 597 15.42 18.06 33.18
C PRO A 597 14.08 17.97 32.48
N TRP A 598 14.09 17.37 31.29
CA TRP A 598 12.87 17.03 30.57
C TRP A 598 12.22 15.76 31.15
N LEU A 599 10.97 15.46 30.77
CA LEU A 599 10.24 14.27 31.24
C LEU A 599 11.03 12.98 30.97
N VAL A 600 11.62 12.87 29.78
CA VAL A 600 12.62 11.86 29.44
C VAL A 600 13.88 12.60 29.02
N ASP A 601 14.94 12.53 29.83
CA ASP A 601 16.15 13.30 29.61
C ASP A 601 17.40 12.40 29.61
N SER A 602 17.80 11.99 28.43
CA SER A 602 19.03 11.22 28.18
C SER A 602 20.17 12.07 27.63
N TYR A 603 20.08 13.40 27.72
CA TYR A 603 21.08 14.32 27.16
C TYR A 603 22.50 14.12 27.70
N SER A 604 22.65 13.82 28.98
CA SER A 604 23.98 13.57 29.58
C SER A 604 24.60 12.29 28.98
N ASN A 605 23.83 11.26 28.76
CA ASN A 605 24.29 10.03 28.08
C ASN A 605 24.67 10.32 26.61
N TRP A 606 23.89 11.17 25.93
CA TRP A 606 24.20 11.64 24.59
C TRP A 606 25.57 12.37 24.55
N LEU A 607 25.81 13.35 25.42
CA LEU A 607 27.07 14.03 25.49
C LEU A 607 28.26 13.06 25.77
N GLN A 608 28.08 12.12 26.70
CA GLN A 608 29.10 11.11 26.99
C GLN A 608 29.38 10.25 25.76
N ARG A 609 28.37 9.84 25.03
CA ARG A 609 28.54 9.06 23.80
C ARG A 609 29.25 9.87 22.71
N LEU A 610 28.98 11.15 22.60
CA LEU A 610 29.63 12.03 21.62
C LEU A 610 31.11 12.29 21.91
N LYS A 611 31.58 12.11 23.15
CA LYS A 611 33.01 12.17 23.51
C LYS A 611 33.79 10.99 22.93
N GLY A 612 33.15 9.93 22.59
CA GLY A 612 33.76 8.76 21.94
C GLY A 612 33.93 8.93 20.41
N PRO A 613 34.27 7.84 19.70
CA PRO A 613 34.44 7.87 18.25
C PRO A 613 33.12 8.22 17.55
N PRO A 614 33.18 8.84 16.36
CA PRO A 614 31.97 9.16 15.58
C PRO A 614 31.19 7.89 15.25
N HIS A 615 29.87 8.02 15.08
CA HIS A 615 29.05 6.96 14.54
C HIS A 615 29.41 6.76 13.06
N LYS A 616 29.29 5.53 12.57
CA LYS A 616 29.51 5.26 11.13
C LYS A 616 28.45 5.93 10.28
N CYS A 617 27.18 5.72 10.66
CA CYS A 617 26.05 6.26 9.93
C CYS A 617 24.93 6.66 10.90
N ALA A 618 24.19 7.70 10.55
CA ALA A 618 22.96 8.13 11.22
C ALA A 618 21.82 8.12 10.23
N LEU A 619 20.69 7.49 10.60
CA LEU A 619 19.44 7.55 9.85
C LEU A 619 18.50 8.52 10.56
N ILE A 620 18.05 9.53 9.82
CA ILE A 620 17.14 10.57 10.31
C ILE A 620 15.88 10.55 9.46
N PHE A 621 14.73 10.40 10.10
CA PHE A 621 13.44 10.56 9.45
C PHE A 621 13.01 12.01 9.63
N ALA A 622 12.95 12.76 8.51
CA ALA A 622 12.50 14.13 8.52
C ALA A 622 10.96 14.18 8.62
N ASP A 623 10.49 15.18 9.35
CA ASP A 623 9.09 15.42 9.64
C ASP A 623 8.61 16.68 8.91
N ASN A 624 8.40 17.79 9.61
CA ASN A 624 7.77 18.97 9.07
C ASN A 624 8.68 19.75 8.12
N SER A 625 8.11 20.31 7.07
CA SER A 625 8.76 21.31 6.20
C SER A 625 9.09 22.59 6.95
N GLY A 626 9.94 23.42 6.39
CA GLY A 626 10.23 24.75 6.92
C GLY A 626 11.18 24.75 8.09
N VAL A 627 10.73 25.30 9.20
CA VAL A 627 11.54 25.53 10.41
C VAL A 627 12.13 24.25 10.96
N ASP A 628 11.36 23.18 10.98
CA ASP A 628 11.80 21.89 11.51
C ASP A 628 12.98 21.33 10.71
N VAL A 629 12.76 21.04 9.44
CA VAL A 629 13.81 20.43 8.63
C VAL A 629 15.00 21.36 8.40
N ILE A 630 14.77 22.65 8.18
CA ILE A 630 15.82 23.60 7.79
C ILE A 630 16.60 24.15 8.98
N LEU A 631 15.92 24.54 10.06
CA LEU A 631 16.56 25.18 11.23
C LEU A 631 16.78 24.21 12.39
N GLY A 632 16.04 23.10 12.45
CA GLY A 632 16.21 22.04 13.44
C GLY A 632 17.11 20.92 12.92
N VAL A 633 16.67 20.20 11.86
CA VAL A 633 17.32 18.98 11.40
C VAL A 633 18.65 19.26 10.68
N PHE A 634 18.70 20.16 9.70
CA PHE A 634 19.94 20.40 8.92
C PHE A 634 21.13 20.89 9.75
N PRO A 635 21.00 21.78 10.75
CA PRO A 635 22.12 22.10 11.64
C PRO A 635 22.64 20.89 12.43
N PHE A 636 21.76 19.98 12.85
CA PHE A 636 22.14 18.74 13.50
C PHE A 636 22.82 17.76 12.53
N VAL A 637 22.32 17.61 11.31
CA VAL A 637 22.95 16.86 10.21
C VAL A 637 24.37 17.39 9.96
N ARG A 638 24.55 18.70 9.88
CA ARG A 638 25.84 19.37 9.67
C ARG A 638 26.84 19.01 10.81
N GLU A 639 26.41 19.03 12.04
CA GLU A 639 27.24 18.62 13.19
C GLU A 639 27.68 17.16 13.09
N LEU A 640 26.78 16.25 12.76
CA LEU A 640 27.12 14.83 12.57
C LEU A 640 28.12 14.62 11.42
N LEU A 641 27.91 15.28 10.30
CA LEU A 641 28.82 15.25 9.12
C LEU A 641 30.20 15.82 9.46
N SER A 642 30.26 16.91 10.23
CA SER A 642 31.51 17.53 10.70
C SER A 642 32.30 16.61 11.61
N ARG A 643 31.64 15.71 12.32
CA ARG A 643 32.25 14.68 13.16
C ARG A 643 32.72 13.45 12.39
N GLY A 644 32.41 13.34 11.09
CA GLY A 644 32.75 12.19 10.25
C GLY A 644 31.69 11.09 10.22
N THR A 645 30.47 11.36 10.70
CA THR A 645 29.31 10.45 10.59
C THR A 645 28.68 10.62 9.22
N GLU A 646 28.43 9.54 8.50
CA GLU A 646 27.57 9.55 7.29
C GLU A 646 26.11 9.73 7.73
N VAL A 647 25.31 10.43 6.94
CA VAL A 647 23.90 10.68 7.28
C VAL A 647 22.99 10.24 6.13
N ILE A 648 21.95 9.50 6.48
CA ILE A 648 20.83 9.19 5.61
C ILE A 648 19.63 9.97 6.11
N LEU A 649 19.13 10.90 5.29
CA LEU A 649 17.94 11.69 5.59
C LEU A 649 16.75 11.12 4.80
N ALA A 650 15.82 10.47 5.49
CA ALA A 650 14.65 9.87 4.91
C ALA A 650 13.44 10.81 5.03
N CYS A 651 12.83 11.14 3.89
CA CYS A 651 11.70 12.05 3.78
C CYS A 651 10.49 11.34 3.20
N ASN A 652 9.29 11.85 3.43
CA ASN A 652 8.07 11.26 2.90
C ASN A 652 8.11 11.12 1.38
N SER A 653 7.58 9.99 0.90
CA SER A 653 7.57 9.67 -0.53
C SER A 653 6.61 10.54 -1.33
N GLY A 654 5.57 11.06 -0.67
CA GLY A 654 4.58 11.97 -1.23
C GLY A 654 4.01 12.89 -0.16
N PRO A 655 3.16 13.86 -0.53
CA PRO A 655 2.57 14.80 0.39
C PRO A 655 1.76 14.12 1.50
N ALA A 656 1.99 14.54 2.73
CA ALA A 656 1.25 14.15 3.93
C ALA A 656 1.31 15.31 4.91
N LEU A 657 0.20 15.94 5.24
CA LEU A 657 0.18 17.17 6.05
C LEU A 657 1.22 18.21 5.55
N ASN A 658 1.97 18.80 6.48
CA ASN A 658 3.09 19.68 6.16
C ASN A 658 4.46 18.99 6.19
N ASP A 659 4.49 17.67 6.17
CA ASP A 659 5.73 16.91 6.13
C ASP A 659 6.54 17.22 4.87
N VAL A 660 7.87 17.23 5.03
CA VAL A 660 8.77 17.43 3.90
C VAL A 660 8.79 16.19 3.00
N THR A 661 8.50 16.39 1.73
CA THR A 661 8.63 15.32 0.74
C THR A 661 10.07 15.14 0.27
N TYR A 662 10.38 13.95 -0.25
CA TYR A 662 11.69 13.68 -0.85
C TYR A 662 12.03 14.69 -1.96
N SER A 663 11.07 15.04 -2.81
CA SER A 663 11.30 16.01 -3.90
C SER A 663 11.60 17.41 -3.39
N GLU A 664 10.95 17.85 -2.33
CA GLU A 664 11.23 19.13 -1.66
C GLU A 664 12.60 19.09 -0.96
N SER A 665 12.92 17.99 -0.29
CA SER A 665 14.16 17.85 0.45
C SER A 665 15.40 17.91 -0.44
N LEU A 666 15.34 17.44 -1.68
CA LEU A 666 16.41 17.58 -2.66
C LEU A 666 16.70 19.05 -2.93
N ILE A 667 15.66 19.86 -3.21
CA ILE A 667 15.82 21.29 -3.50
C ILE A 667 16.31 22.05 -2.26
N VAL A 668 15.74 21.74 -1.08
CA VAL A 668 16.17 22.35 0.18
C VAL A 668 17.65 22.04 0.46
N ALA A 669 18.07 20.79 0.27
CA ALA A 669 19.45 20.38 0.48
C ALA A 669 20.41 21.08 -0.49
N GLU A 670 20.05 21.23 -1.77
CA GLU A 670 20.83 22.00 -2.76
C GLU A 670 20.97 23.47 -2.36
N ARG A 671 19.89 24.11 -1.89
CA ARG A 671 19.93 25.50 -1.41
C ARG A 671 20.81 25.64 -0.17
N ILE A 672 20.70 24.72 0.77
CA ILE A 672 21.58 24.70 1.94
C ILE A 672 23.04 24.44 1.56
N ALA A 673 23.30 23.53 0.64
CA ALA A 673 24.66 23.29 0.11
C ALA A 673 25.26 24.50 -0.60
N ALA A 674 24.45 25.34 -1.22
CA ALA A 674 24.93 26.61 -1.76
C ALA A 674 25.45 27.56 -0.67
N MET A 675 24.88 27.48 0.55
CA MET A 675 25.20 28.35 1.69
C MET A 675 26.21 27.75 2.67
N ASP A 676 26.29 26.41 2.77
CA ASP A 676 27.12 25.71 3.76
C ASP A 676 28.11 24.74 3.11
N PRO A 677 29.42 24.91 3.35
CA PRO A 677 30.45 24.07 2.71
C PRO A 677 30.48 22.64 3.23
N VAL A 678 30.06 22.38 4.47
CA VAL A 678 30.05 21.02 5.06
C VAL A 678 28.98 20.18 4.37
N VAL A 679 27.77 20.72 4.23
CA VAL A 679 26.67 20.05 3.54
C VAL A 679 26.99 19.85 2.05
N ARG A 680 27.60 20.84 1.41
CA ARG A 680 28.04 20.77 0.02
C ARG A 680 29.04 19.63 -0.24
N SER A 681 30.07 19.54 0.61
CA SER A 681 31.08 18.48 0.51
C SER A 681 30.46 17.12 0.75
N ALA A 682 29.58 17.00 1.77
CA ALA A 682 28.94 15.75 2.12
C ALA A 682 28.01 15.21 1.02
N LEU A 683 27.27 16.09 0.33
CA LEU A 683 26.45 15.68 -0.83
C LEU A 683 27.31 15.19 -1.99
N ARG A 684 28.41 15.87 -2.30
CA ARG A 684 29.34 15.48 -3.39
C ARG A 684 30.08 14.18 -3.09
N GLU A 685 30.40 13.93 -1.83
CA GLU A 685 31.13 12.75 -1.35
C GLU A 685 30.20 11.59 -0.96
N GLU A 686 28.90 11.72 -1.22
CA GLU A 686 27.86 10.73 -0.85
C GLU A 686 27.85 10.38 0.66
N ARG A 687 28.29 11.31 1.51
CA ARG A 687 28.20 11.18 2.96
C ARG A 687 26.86 11.67 3.52
N LEU A 688 26.12 12.46 2.76
CA LEU A 688 24.74 12.82 3.00
C LEU A 688 23.89 12.23 1.86
N LEU A 689 23.06 11.25 2.19
CA LEU A 689 22.13 10.64 1.25
C LEU A 689 20.70 11.03 1.62
N LEU A 690 19.95 11.53 0.63
CA LEU A 690 18.52 11.73 0.78
C LEU A 690 17.79 10.52 0.22
N THR A 691 16.75 10.04 0.90
CA THR A 691 15.99 8.87 0.49
C THR A 691 14.51 9.03 0.82
N ARG A 692 13.69 8.13 0.31
CA ARG A 692 12.25 8.09 0.55
C ARG A 692 11.95 7.14 1.70
N THR A 693 10.95 7.48 2.53
CA THR A 693 10.45 6.57 3.57
C THR A 693 9.70 5.37 2.99
N GLY A 694 9.27 5.44 1.73
CA GLY A 694 8.38 4.46 1.11
C GLY A 694 6.90 4.70 1.43
N SER A 695 6.57 5.65 2.29
CA SER A 695 5.21 6.02 2.69
C SER A 695 4.88 7.46 2.33
N SER A 696 3.60 7.73 2.08
CA SER A 696 3.01 9.07 1.98
C SER A 696 2.01 9.31 3.13
N SER A 697 2.09 8.53 4.20
CA SER A 697 1.31 8.70 5.43
C SER A 697 2.04 9.63 6.39
N PRO A 698 1.30 10.44 7.17
CA PRO A 698 1.89 11.24 8.25
C PRO A 698 2.48 10.37 9.38
N CYS A 699 2.15 9.08 9.42
CA CYS A 699 2.68 8.14 10.39
C CYS A 699 3.76 7.26 9.76
N LEU A 700 4.95 7.27 10.34
CA LEU A 700 6.06 6.45 9.87
C LEU A 700 5.77 4.95 10.06
N ASP A 701 5.93 4.18 8.98
CA ASP A 701 5.94 2.73 9.02
C ASP A 701 7.31 2.22 8.59
N LEU A 702 8.10 1.72 9.52
CA LEU A 702 9.45 1.24 9.25
C LEU A 702 9.50 0.05 8.28
N ARG A 703 8.40 -0.68 8.11
CA ARG A 703 8.31 -1.79 7.13
C ARG A 703 8.32 -1.31 5.69
N THR A 704 8.00 -0.04 5.45
CA THR A 704 7.91 0.53 4.09
C THR A 704 9.23 1.12 3.60
N TRP A 705 10.21 1.27 4.48
CA TRP A 705 11.49 1.86 4.12
C TRP A 705 12.40 0.86 3.38
N SER A 706 12.86 1.25 2.19
CA SER A 706 13.73 0.44 1.33
C SER A 706 15.10 1.09 1.05
N GLY A 707 15.48 2.06 1.88
CA GLY A 707 16.73 2.79 1.71
C GLY A 707 17.98 1.94 2.02
N PRO A 708 19.16 2.41 1.62
CA PRO A 708 20.41 1.69 1.81
C PRO A 708 20.75 1.56 3.30
N CYS A 709 21.00 0.33 3.76
CA CYS A 709 21.62 0.04 5.05
C CYS A 709 23.11 -0.22 4.82
N LYS A 710 23.96 0.76 5.11
CA LYS A 710 25.40 0.53 5.23
C LYS A 710 25.65 -0.02 6.63
N GLY A 711 26.12 -1.28 6.73
CA GLY A 711 26.32 -1.97 8.00
C GLY A 711 27.09 -1.14 9.04
N GLY A 712 26.47 -0.88 10.19
CA GLY A 712 27.01 -0.09 11.28
C GLY A 712 25.89 0.36 12.24
N HIS A 713 26.27 0.99 13.35
CA HIS A 713 25.29 1.55 14.30
C HIS A 713 24.43 2.62 13.62
N ILE A 714 23.13 2.43 13.59
CA ILE A 714 22.16 3.33 12.99
C ILE A 714 21.47 4.11 14.12
N TRP A 715 21.37 5.43 13.95
CA TRP A 715 20.59 6.32 14.78
C TRP A 715 19.31 6.66 14.05
N ALA A 716 18.17 6.47 14.67
CA ALA A 716 16.90 6.94 14.14
C ALA A 716 16.43 8.14 14.95
N LEU A 717 16.20 9.25 14.27
CA LEU A 717 15.49 10.42 14.76
C LEU A 717 14.21 10.55 13.93
N GLY A 718 13.08 10.58 14.58
CA GLY A 718 11.82 10.81 13.90
C GLY A 718 10.67 10.88 14.91
N PRO A 719 9.55 11.49 14.55
CA PRO A 719 8.39 11.55 15.42
C PRO A 719 7.82 10.15 15.60
N LEU A 720 7.80 9.68 16.82
CA LEU A 720 6.88 8.63 17.22
C LEU A 720 5.55 9.31 17.49
N ALA A 721 4.50 8.81 16.84
CA ALA A 721 3.14 9.32 16.91
C ALA A 721 2.82 10.09 18.21
N SER A 722 2.57 11.35 18.06
CA SER A 722 1.77 12.26 18.89
C SER A 722 2.12 12.56 20.34
N GLN A 723 3.12 11.97 21.00
CA GLN A 723 3.37 12.32 22.41
C GLN A 723 4.81 12.38 22.89
N SER A 724 5.83 12.00 22.11
CA SER A 724 7.21 12.20 22.58
C SER A 724 8.23 12.14 21.44
N VAL A 725 9.06 13.16 21.36
CA VAL A 725 10.32 13.09 20.60
C VAL A 725 11.24 12.13 21.34
N SER A 726 11.44 10.95 20.80
CA SER A 726 12.39 9.98 21.35
C SER A 726 13.66 9.98 20.53
N LEU A 727 14.75 10.40 21.16
CA LEU A 727 16.10 10.22 20.64
C LEU A 727 16.52 8.78 21.01
N SER A 728 16.35 7.84 20.11
CA SER A 728 16.72 6.44 20.35
C SER A 728 18.16 6.19 19.92
N VAL A 729 18.99 5.79 20.87
CA VAL A 729 20.40 5.44 20.69
C VAL A 729 20.54 3.93 20.76
N CYS A 730 20.86 3.27 19.66
CA CYS A 730 21.27 1.86 19.70
C CYS A 730 22.79 1.77 19.86
N SER A 731 23.26 1.33 21.00
CA SER A 731 24.66 0.89 21.21
C SER A 731 24.77 -0.59 20.86
N GLY A 732 25.78 -0.94 20.06
CA GLY A 732 26.05 -2.33 19.70
C GLY A 732 26.39 -3.19 20.91
N ALA A 733 26.02 -4.47 20.81
CA ALA A 733 26.21 -5.57 21.76
C ALA A 733 25.62 -5.33 23.15
N ASP A 734 24.64 -6.12 23.51
CA ASP A 734 24.11 -6.41 24.83
C ASP A 734 23.14 -5.42 25.53
N SER A 735 22.19 -4.86 24.82
CA SER A 735 20.84 -4.57 25.32
C SER A 735 20.10 -3.55 24.46
N PRO A 736 18.93 -3.84 23.93
CA PRO A 736 18.07 -2.84 23.31
C PRO A 736 17.30 -2.11 24.40
N VAL A 737 17.40 -0.80 24.46
CA VAL A 737 16.45 0.03 25.19
C VAL A 737 15.62 0.78 24.17
N LEU A 738 14.43 0.25 23.92
CA LEU A 738 13.33 0.98 23.35
C LEU A 738 12.54 1.61 24.50
N THR A 739 12.56 2.90 24.63
CA THR A 739 11.54 3.70 25.33
C THR A 739 11.28 4.95 24.58
#